data_be8a63c3c9d89a7f558a3694b230a56e
#
_entry.id   be8a63c3c9d89a7f558a3694b230a56e
#
_cell.length_a   1.000
_cell.length_b   1.000
_cell.length_c   1.000
_cell.angle_alpha   90.00
_cell.angle_beta   90.00
_cell.angle_gamma   90.00
#
_symmetry.space_group_name_H-M   'P 1'
#
loop_
_entity.id
_entity.type
_entity.pdbx_description
1 polymer ?
#
loop_
_entity_poly.entity_id
_entity_poly.type
_entity_poly.pdbx_seq_one_letter_code
_entity_poly.pdbx_strand_id
1 'polypeptide(L)'
;MSGLGSFFGLGVLGNALSTFQQAVDVTSDNIANVNTPGASRQVVNIQQMAPVAGSPFASTHFTGTYGDGSIVASVQRIHDNSYDSLFRGASASQNYYTIEQNQLQALQASFGEPNNGINSYFTAFQTAVSQLVDQAGTASTSGRSNVLSSAQAFTQALNTAANTIASQKSQVMQQASSVVGTVNGILDKIATLNGQIRASTAVGDNANTYEDQRDQLVDQLSQYLSTQTSIQPDGSALVTVNGQALVNDTVAYHLAPPVVGIASNGQPTFKIDFASNPPAAANAPGIPLGSGQLAAFADLYNNKLTTYGQQLDDFASAMANEVNRVTQAGYDQNGVAGTALFQPIVATLPISAGNIKVGITDPSQLPVALASTAAGSLVTNLNSANNTVDTASPLNQNGALANPPGAGGTTGTLSVTVDGITQSFNYNTNTTDSSIDAFISHFNSQHFGVTASFDATGQRIVFTRDPVNTDLAHRASQGANAPTADFTIADAPTTGAGMLATLGANAINGVNQNSSNAFGANDNGAANALMKMFSSNVGVPALQTASAAAIAAGTQTIALPAGVTNVRVGDVLTIDAMPGGGAPQENVVVSAVSYNPATGIESFTATFASAHAAGASITSAQTQTLGQFYGQTVSQMGVDTQTAIAGSQSQTTLSGNIDKVRQGIDGINIDEETQNLIKFQNAYQATARTMNVLDQMLGTVINSLGAGH
;
A
#
# COMPACT_ATOMS: atom_id res chain seq x y z
N MET A 1 -70.75 58.00 5.61
CA MET A 1 -69.31 57.63 5.78
C MET A 1 -69.09 56.13 6.13
N SER A 2 -69.98 55.23 5.77
CA SER A 2 -69.86 53.76 5.98
C SER A 2 -69.23 53.00 4.82
N GLY A 3 -69.02 53.64 3.67
CA GLY A 3 -68.55 52.98 2.47
C GLY A 3 -66.99 52.70 2.46
N LEU A 4 -66.19 53.52 3.16
CA LEU A 4 -64.74 53.41 3.14
C LEU A 4 -64.28 52.25 3.99
N GLY A 5 -64.96 51.93 5.10
CA GLY A 5 -64.59 50.74 5.96
C GLY A 5 -64.89 49.41 5.29
N SER A 6 -65.87 49.33 4.42
CA SER A 6 -66.29 48.14 3.70
C SER A 6 -65.31 47.76 2.57
N PHE A 7 -64.79 48.78 1.84
CA PHE A 7 -63.74 48.56 0.83
C PHE A 7 -62.40 48.13 1.44
N PHE A 8 -62.07 48.66 2.61
CA PHE A 8 -60.94 48.24 3.37
C PHE A 8 -61.07 46.73 3.77
N GLY A 9 -62.25 46.35 4.29
CA GLY A 9 -62.53 44.95 4.62
C GLY A 9 -62.43 44.00 3.43
N LEU A 10 -62.85 44.44 2.23
CA LEU A 10 -62.68 43.68 0.99
C LEU A 10 -61.22 43.51 0.61
N GLY A 11 -60.37 44.53 0.80
CA GLY A 11 -58.96 44.48 0.57
C GLY A 11 -58.26 43.45 1.53
N VAL A 12 -58.56 43.52 2.83
CA VAL A 12 -58.06 42.59 3.85
C VAL A 12 -58.47 41.16 3.53
N LEU A 13 -59.73 40.91 3.13
CA LEU A 13 -60.20 39.57 2.75
C LEU A 13 -59.58 39.07 1.43
N GLY A 14 -59.39 39.98 0.46
CA GLY A 14 -58.67 39.63 -0.78
C GLY A 14 -57.23 39.18 -0.56
N ASN A 15 -56.54 39.93 0.29
CA ASN A 15 -55.18 39.55 0.70
C ASN A 15 -55.14 38.19 1.43
N ALA A 16 -56.07 37.96 2.35
CA ALA A 16 -56.17 36.68 3.08
C ALA A 16 -56.53 35.52 2.11
N LEU A 17 -57.44 35.75 1.14
CA LEU A 17 -57.80 34.74 0.16
C LEU A 17 -56.61 34.33 -0.71
N SER A 18 -55.84 35.31 -1.21
CA SER A 18 -54.60 35.06 -1.97
C SER A 18 -53.57 34.32 -1.13
N THR A 19 -53.43 34.69 0.15
CA THR A 19 -52.50 34.03 1.09
C THR A 19 -52.86 32.55 1.29
N PHE A 20 -54.15 32.25 1.52
CA PHE A 20 -54.56 30.86 1.71
C PHE A 20 -54.55 30.04 0.42
N GLN A 21 -54.80 30.65 -0.73
CA GLN A 21 -54.61 29.96 -2.01
C GLN A 21 -53.17 29.57 -2.25
N GLN A 22 -52.23 30.48 -2.05
CA GLN A 22 -50.78 30.16 -2.16
C GLN A 22 -50.39 29.06 -1.17
N ALA A 23 -50.95 29.07 0.05
CA ALA A 23 -50.70 28.01 1.02
C ALA A 23 -51.24 26.64 0.57
N VAL A 24 -52.43 26.61 -0.08
CA VAL A 24 -53.00 25.41 -0.71
C VAL A 24 -52.11 24.92 -1.85
N ASP A 25 -51.65 25.84 -2.71
CA ASP A 25 -50.83 25.52 -3.87
C ASP A 25 -49.47 24.89 -3.42
N VAL A 26 -48.78 25.49 -2.44
CA VAL A 26 -47.52 24.95 -1.88
C VAL A 26 -47.74 23.58 -1.21
N THR A 27 -48.81 23.42 -0.43
CA THR A 27 -49.13 22.14 0.20
C THR A 27 -49.44 21.05 -0.84
N SER A 28 -50.14 21.43 -1.92
CA SER A 28 -50.44 20.53 -3.05
C SER A 28 -49.16 20.12 -3.81
N ASP A 29 -48.22 21.08 -3.99
CA ASP A 29 -46.91 20.80 -4.58
C ASP A 29 -46.09 19.84 -3.70
N ASN A 30 -46.07 20.06 -2.39
CA ASN A 30 -45.45 19.10 -1.46
C ASN A 30 -46.05 17.70 -1.62
N ILE A 31 -47.37 17.55 -1.62
CA ILE A 31 -48.04 16.25 -1.78
C ILE A 31 -47.68 15.61 -3.13
N ALA A 32 -47.63 16.39 -4.21
CA ALA A 32 -47.25 15.88 -5.52
C ALA A 32 -45.81 15.37 -5.56
N ASN A 33 -44.91 16.00 -4.79
CA ASN A 33 -43.48 15.69 -4.76
C ASN A 33 -43.07 14.75 -3.62
N VAL A 34 -43.97 14.15 -2.85
CA VAL A 34 -43.67 13.27 -1.71
C VAL A 34 -42.76 12.07 -2.07
N ASN A 35 -42.87 11.60 -3.31
CA ASN A 35 -42.03 10.50 -3.83
C ASN A 35 -40.92 10.98 -4.76
N THR A 36 -40.71 12.27 -4.90
CA THR A 36 -39.65 12.83 -5.76
C THR A 36 -38.35 12.86 -4.97
N PRO A 37 -37.30 12.10 -5.36
CA PRO A 37 -36.01 12.09 -4.63
C PRO A 37 -35.40 13.50 -4.60
N GLY A 38 -34.98 13.94 -3.42
CA GLY A 38 -34.36 15.25 -3.22
C GLY A 38 -35.32 16.43 -3.08
N ALA A 39 -36.64 16.21 -3.17
CA ALA A 39 -37.60 17.26 -2.88
C ALA A 39 -37.67 17.50 -1.37
N SER A 40 -37.48 18.75 -0.95
CA SER A 40 -37.63 19.19 0.42
C SER A 40 -39.00 19.74 0.69
N ARG A 41 -39.49 19.64 1.92
CA ARG A 41 -40.75 20.19 2.36
C ARG A 41 -40.72 21.72 2.28
N GLN A 42 -41.69 22.34 1.61
CA GLN A 42 -41.84 23.78 1.53
C GLN A 42 -42.93 24.25 2.49
N VAL A 43 -42.67 25.34 3.20
CA VAL A 43 -43.60 25.93 4.18
C VAL A 43 -43.81 27.40 3.86
N VAL A 44 -45.06 27.79 3.89
CA VAL A 44 -45.47 29.18 3.67
C VAL A 44 -45.26 29.98 4.96
N ASN A 45 -44.48 31.04 4.89
CA ASN A 45 -44.33 31.99 5.99
C ASN A 45 -45.40 33.10 5.85
N ILE A 46 -46.48 32.96 6.62
CA ILE A 46 -47.58 33.92 6.61
C ILE A 46 -47.29 35.01 7.64
N GLN A 47 -47.24 36.25 7.20
CA GLN A 47 -47.02 37.40 8.07
C GLN A 47 -48.18 38.37 8.01
N GLN A 48 -48.36 39.14 9.09
CA GLN A 48 -49.31 40.24 9.09
C GLN A 48 -48.76 41.38 8.21
N MET A 49 -49.60 41.88 7.31
CA MET A 49 -49.23 43.03 6.49
C MET A 49 -49.07 44.28 7.37
N ALA A 50 -47.97 45.00 7.16
CA ALA A 50 -47.73 46.21 7.93
C ALA A 50 -48.85 47.24 7.68
N PRO A 51 -49.40 47.87 8.72
CA PRO A 51 -50.44 48.89 8.53
C PRO A 51 -49.87 50.01 7.68
N VAL A 52 -50.67 50.46 6.67
CA VAL A 52 -50.27 51.60 5.85
C VAL A 52 -50.26 52.85 6.72
N ALA A 53 -49.05 53.32 7.06
CA ALA A 53 -48.89 54.60 7.75
C ALA A 53 -49.24 55.76 6.78
N GLY A 54 -50.31 56.47 7.04
CA GLY A 54 -50.61 57.70 6.31
C GLY A 54 -51.71 57.61 5.28
N SER A 55 -52.80 56.91 5.55
CA SER A 55 -54.03 57.22 4.81
C SER A 55 -54.45 58.65 5.17
N PRO A 56 -54.57 59.58 4.19
CA PRO A 56 -55.05 60.97 4.44
C PRO A 56 -56.48 61.02 4.95
N PHE A 57 -57.09 59.85 5.15
CA PHE A 57 -58.50 59.71 5.66
C PHE A 57 -58.51 59.03 7.05
N ALA A 58 -57.44 59.07 7.82
CA ALA A 58 -57.51 58.73 9.23
C ALA A 58 -58.33 59.78 9.96
N SER A 59 -59.64 59.56 10.01
CA SER A 59 -60.53 60.40 10.72
C SER A 59 -60.18 60.34 12.21
N THR A 60 -60.32 61.53 12.88
CA THR A 60 -59.95 61.78 14.27
C THR A 60 -60.73 60.97 15.32
N HIS A 61 -61.37 59.85 14.95
CA HIS A 61 -62.24 59.08 15.83
C HIS A 61 -61.81 57.57 16.00
N PHE A 62 -60.73 57.12 15.36
CA PHE A 62 -60.29 55.74 15.53
C PHE A 62 -58.89 55.74 16.20
N THR A 63 -58.88 55.33 17.45
CA THR A 63 -57.64 55.07 18.26
C THR A 63 -57.16 53.66 17.99
N GLY A 64 -56.52 53.45 16.84
CA GLY A 64 -55.89 52.14 16.55
C GLY A 64 -55.48 52.04 15.08
N THR A 65 -54.30 51.46 14.86
CA THR A 65 -53.86 51.04 13.52
C THR A 65 -54.46 49.67 13.22
N TYR A 66 -55.23 49.57 12.14
CA TYR A 66 -55.77 48.31 11.64
C TYR A 66 -54.77 47.70 10.67
N GLY A 67 -54.52 46.38 10.81
CA GLY A 67 -53.62 45.65 9.89
C GLY A 67 -54.27 45.39 8.55
N ASP A 68 -53.55 45.43 7.43
CA ASP A 68 -53.99 45.21 6.06
C ASP A 68 -54.23 43.75 5.67
N GLY A 69 -54.34 42.86 6.66
CA GLY A 69 -54.54 41.43 6.48
C GLY A 69 -53.24 40.61 6.56
N SER A 70 -53.21 39.50 5.88
CA SER A 70 -52.05 38.59 5.82
C SER A 70 -51.47 38.53 4.41
N ILE A 71 -50.16 38.30 4.35
CA ILE A 71 -49.43 38.10 3.11
C ILE A 71 -48.50 36.89 3.29
N VAL A 72 -48.26 36.15 2.22
CA VAL A 72 -47.12 35.21 2.17
C VAL A 72 -45.85 36.03 2.01
N ALA A 73 -45.06 36.11 3.08
CA ALA A 73 -43.81 36.84 3.05
C ALA A 73 -42.70 36.05 2.31
N SER A 74 -42.72 34.74 2.43
CA SER A 74 -41.82 33.84 1.70
C SER A 74 -42.34 32.40 1.74
N VAL A 75 -41.94 31.60 0.77
CA VAL A 75 -42.04 30.13 0.81
C VAL A 75 -40.66 29.58 1.09
N GLN A 76 -40.47 28.98 2.25
CA GLN A 76 -39.18 28.47 2.68
C GLN A 76 -39.17 26.96 2.65
N ARG A 77 -38.06 26.36 2.21
CA ARG A 77 -37.85 24.93 2.36
C ARG A 77 -37.35 24.61 3.77
N ILE A 78 -37.82 23.51 4.31
CA ILE A 78 -37.27 22.95 5.54
C ILE A 78 -36.00 22.15 5.15
N HIS A 79 -34.87 22.56 5.69
CA HIS A 79 -33.59 21.99 5.31
C HIS A 79 -32.54 22.20 6.40
N ASP A 80 -31.72 21.16 6.68
CA ASP A 80 -30.65 21.23 7.65
C ASP A 80 -29.30 20.88 7.02
N ASN A 81 -28.51 21.90 6.73
CA ASN A 81 -27.18 21.80 6.15
C ASN A 81 -26.19 20.94 6.97
N SER A 82 -26.43 20.78 8.30
CA SER A 82 -25.56 19.99 9.17
C SER A 82 -25.70 18.51 8.86
N TYR A 83 -26.94 18.03 8.71
CA TYR A 83 -27.19 16.63 8.34
C TYR A 83 -26.78 16.34 6.90
N ASP A 84 -26.90 17.28 5.98
CA ASP A 84 -26.37 17.14 4.64
C ASP A 84 -24.85 16.96 4.64
N SER A 85 -24.13 17.78 5.39
CA SER A 85 -22.68 17.67 5.51
C SER A 85 -22.27 16.30 6.09
N LEU A 86 -22.99 15.81 7.12
CA LEU A 86 -22.76 14.49 7.69
C LEU A 86 -23.06 13.37 6.70
N PHE A 87 -24.18 13.47 5.96
CA PHE A 87 -24.56 12.50 4.94
C PHE A 87 -23.51 12.43 3.83
N ARG A 88 -23.08 13.58 3.30
CA ARG A 88 -22.07 13.70 2.24
C ARG A 88 -20.73 13.10 2.68
N GLY A 89 -20.31 13.34 3.93
CA GLY A 89 -19.10 12.75 4.49
C GLY A 89 -19.18 11.22 4.63
N ALA A 90 -20.32 10.72 5.13
CA ALA A 90 -20.55 9.28 5.25
C ALA A 90 -20.67 8.60 3.87
N SER A 91 -21.37 9.23 2.91
CA SER A 91 -21.49 8.75 1.54
C SER A 91 -20.15 8.69 0.81
N ALA A 92 -19.31 9.72 0.95
CA ALA A 92 -17.96 9.71 0.40
C ALA A 92 -17.13 8.53 0.98
N SER A 93 -17.16 8.35 2.29
CA SER A 93 -16.43 7.26 2.96
C SER A 93 -16.97 5.88 2.58
N GLN A 94 -18.29 5.73 2.46
CA GLN A 94 -18.92 4.50 1.99
C GLN A 94 -18.43 4.13 0.59
N ASN A 95 -18.45 5.07 -0.34
CA ASN A 95 -18.03 4.84 -1.72
C ASN A 95 -16.52 4.56 -1.82
N TYR A 96 -15.69 5.21 -0.98
CA TYR A 96 -14.28 4.90 -0.86
C TYR A 96 -14.06 3.43 -0.51
N TYR A 97 -14.63 2.95 0.60
CA TYR A 97 -14.46 1.55 1.03
C TYR A 97 -15.12 0.55 0.08
N THR A 98 -16.21 0.91 -0.59
CA THR A 98 -16.86 0.04 -1.56
C THR A 98 -15.96 -0.21 -2.78
N ILE A 99 -15.32 0.83 -3.30
CA ILE A 99 -14.34 0.69 -4.40
C ILE A 99 -13.14 -0.13 -3.94
N GLU A 100 -12.60 0.17 -2.77
CA GLU A 100 -11.46 -0.55 -2.20
C GLU A 100 -11.78 -2.04 -2.01
N GLN A 101 -12.93 -2.36 -1.41
CA GLN A 101 -13.43 -3.73 -1.24
C GLN A 101 -13.49 -4.48 -2.57
N ASN A 102 -14.15 -3.89 -3.58
CA ASN A 102 -14.36 -4.55 -4.88
C ASN A 102 -13.03 -4.85 -5.57
N GLN A 103 -12.09 -3.91 -5.54
CA GLN A 103 -10.79 -4.08 -6.18
C GLN A 103 -9.89 -5.08 -5.44
N LEU A 104 -9.88 -5.04 -4.11
CA LEU A 104 -9.10 -5.99 -3.30
C LEU A 104 -9.65 -7.41 -3.37
N GLN A 105 -10.98 -7.59 -3.37
CA GLN A 105 -11.60 -8.89 -3.58
C GLN A 105 -11.26 -9.47 -4.96
N ALA A 106 -11.30 -8.65 -6.02
CA ALA A 106 -10.93 -9.07 -7.36
C ALA A 106 -9.44 -9.48 -7.42
N LEU A 107 -8.56 -8.73 -6.75
CA LEU A 107 -7.15 -9.06 -6.65
C LEU A 107 -6.94 -10.38 -5.90
N GLN A 108 -7.55 -10.54 -4.74
CA GLN A 108 -7.46 -11.75 -3.91
C GLN A 108 -7.94 -12.99 -4.68
N ALA A 109 -9.05 -12.88 -5.39
CA ALA A 109 -9.56 -13.97 -6.24
C ALA A 109 -8.58 -14.34 -7.37
N SER A 110 -7.87 -13.36 -7.94
CA SER A 110 -6.91 -13.60 -9.03
C SER A 110 -5.59 -14.20 -8.55
N PHE A 111 -5.22 -14.01 -7.28
CA PHE A 111 -4.06 -14.68 -6.68
C PHE A 111 -4.30 -16.17 -6.42
N GLY A 112 -5.56 -16.63 -6.45
CA GLY A 112 -5.93 -18.05 -6.38
C GLY A 112 -5.65 -18.76 -5.06
N GLU A 113 -5.28 -18.00 -4.02
CA GLU A 113 -4.97 -18.57 -2.71
C GLU A 113 -6.26 -19.04 -1.99
N PRO A 114 -6.19 -20.11 -1.18
CA PRO A 114 -5.02 -20.94 -0.87
C PRO A 114 -4.77 -22.12 -1.82
N ASN A 115 -5.65 -22.40 -2.78
CA ASN A 115 -5.66 -23.70 -3.46
C ASN A 115 -4.81 -23.73 -4.75
N ASN A 116 -4.86 -22.70 -5.57
CA ASN A 116 -4.20 -22.63 -6.88
C ASN A 116 -3.29 -21.38 -6.99
N GLY A 117 -2.89 -20.80 -5.85
CA GLY A 117 -2.08 -19.60 -5.81
C GLY A 117 -0.58 -19.87 -5.92
N ILE A 118 0.19 -18.79 -5.89
CA ILE A 118 1.66 -18.80 -5.96
C ILE A 118 2.25 -19.76 -4.92
N ASN A 119 1.66 -19.83 -3.71
CA ASN A 119 2.13 -20.72 -2.65
C ASN A 119 2.09 -22.19 -3.05
N SER A 120 1.07 -22.62 -3.80
CA SER A 120 0.98 -24.01 -4.26
C SER A 120 2.08 -24.35 -5.27
N TYR A 121 2.40 -23.43 -6.19
CA TYR A 121 3.50 -23.61 -7.14
C TYR A 121 4.87 -23.54 -6.46
N PHE A 122 5.02 -22.67 -5.47
CA PHE A 122 6.23 -22.61 -4.65
C PHE A 122 6.46 -23.91 -3.88
N THR A 123 5.43 -24.45 -3.25
CA THR A 123 5.46 -25.74 -2.56
C THR A 123 5.73 -26.90 -3.52
N ALA A 124 5.17 -26.87 -4.72
CA ALA A 124 5.47 -27.87 -5.75
C ALA A 124 6.94 -27.82 -6.18
N PHE A 125 7.51 -26.63 -6.33
CA PHE A 125 8.94 -26.45 -6.61
C PHE A 125 9.82 -26.98 -5.46
N GLN A 126 9.49 -26.66 -4.19
CA GLN A 126 10.18 -27.22 -3.03
C GLN A 126 10.12 -28.75 -3.00
N THR A 127 8.94 -29.31 -3.27
CA THR A 127 8.73 -30.76 -3.31
C THR A 127 9.56 -31.42 -4.42
N ALA A 128 9.62 -30.80 -5.59
CA ALA A 128 10.43 -31.30 -6.70
C ALA A 128 11.93 -31.31 -6.37
N VAL A 129 12.41 -30.26 -5.66
CA VAL A 129 13.80 -30.20 -5.17
C VAL A 129 14.04 -31.28 -4.10
N SER A 130 13.11 -31.49 -3.17
CA SER A 130 13.21 -32.55 -2.16
C SER A 130 13.27 -33.94 -2.81
N GLN A 131 12.42 -34.22 -3.79
CA GLN A 131 12.44 -35.47 -4.55
C GLN A 131 13.75 -35.67 -5.32
N LEU A 132 14.34 -34.57 -5.82
CA LEU A 132 15.65 -34.62 -6.47
C LEU A 132 16.76 -35.03 -5.50
N VAL A 133 16.70 -34.55 -4.24
CA VAL A 133 17.63 -34.95 -3.18
C VAL A 133 17.55 -36.44 -2.92
N ASP A 134 16.34 -36.99 -2.80
CA ASP A 134 16.11 -38.41 -2.53
C ASP A 134 16.54 -39.31 -3.69
N GLN A 135 16.52 -38.81 -4.91
CA GLN A 135 16.83 -39.53 -6.16
C GLN A 135 18.27 -39.28 -6.67
N ALA A 136 19.02 -38.42 -6.01
CA ALA A 136 20.36 -37.99 -6.49
C ALA A 136 21.39 -39.12 -6.68
N GLY A 137 21.16 -40.25 -6.01
CA GLY A 137 21.99 -41.45 -6.22
C GLY A 137 21.91 -42.11 -7.60
N THR A 138 20.98 -41.67 -8.45
CA THR A 138 20.73 -42.27 -9.77
C THR A 138 20.74 -41.22 -10.87
N ALA A 139 21.60 -40.31 -11.03
CA ALA A 139 21.72 -39.38 -12.18
C ALA A 139 20.40 -39.13 -12.91
N SER A 140 19.29 -38.98 -12.15
CA SER A 140 17.92 -39.03 -12.66
C SER A 140 17.58 -37.81 -13.47
N THR A 141 17.61 -37.92 -14.79
CA THR A 141 17.11 -36.91 -15.74
C THR A 141 15.66 -36.54 -15.43
N SER A 142 14.84 -37.48 -14.96
CA SER A 142 13.43 -37.26 -14.63
C SER A 142 13.26 -36.33 -13.42
N GLY A 143 14.06 -36.50 -12.35
CA GLY A 143 14.03 -35.61 -11.19
C GLY A 143 14.44 -34.16 -11.53
N ARG A 144 15.49 -34.02 -12.36
CA ARG A 144 15.93 -32.72 -12.88
C ARG A 144 14.85 -32.05 -13.75
N SER A 145 14.21 -32.82 -14.64
CA SER A 145 13.08 -32.34 -15.46
C SER A 145 11.91 -31.89 -14.61
N ASN A 146 11.62 -32.61 -13.51
CA ASN A 146 10.54 -32.23 -12.60
C ASN A 146 10.84 -30.90 -11.88
N VAL A 147 12.09 -30.69 -11.44
CA VAL A 147 12.51 -29.41 -10.85
C VAL A 147 12.37 -28.27 -11.87
N LEU A 148 12.85 -28.44 -13.10
CA LEU A 148 12.72 -27.42 -14.15
C LEU A 148 11.25 -27.11 -14.49
N SER A 149 10.41 -28.12 -14.62
CA SER A 149 8.98 -27.95 -14.91
C SER A 149 8.26 -27.24 -13.77
N SER A 150 8.56 -27.59 -12.53
CA SER A 150 8.00 -26.92 -11.34
C SER A 150 8.47 -25.47 -11.23
N ALA A 151 9.74 -25.19 -11.50
CA ALA A 151 10.32 -23.86 -11.55
C ALA A 151 9.66 -23.02 -12.66
N GLN A 152 9.41 -23.60 -13.83
CA GLN A 152 8.69 -22.93 -14.93
C GLN A 152 7.26 -22.59 -14.55
N ALA A 153 6.52 -23.52 -13.96
CA ALA A 153 5.15 -23.27 -13.50
C ALA A 153 5.11 -22.17 -12.45
N PHE A 154 6.08 -22.18 -11.53
CA PHE A 154 6.19 -21.16 -10.50
C PHE A 154 6.52 -19.77 -11.07
N THR A 155 7.48 -19.65 -12.00
CA THR A 155 7.79 -18.38 -12.66
C THR A 155 6.62 -17.85 -13.48
N GLN A 156 5.85 -18.74 -14.15
CA GLN A 156 4.63 -18.35 -14.85
C GLN A 156 3.56 -17.83 -13.90
N ALA A 157 3.39 -18.43 -12.72
CA ALA A 157 2.45 -17.94 -11.70
C ALA A 157 2.83 -16.54 -11.20
N LEU A 158 4.13 -16.30 -10.95
CA LEU A 158 4.63 -14.97 -10.59
C LEU A 158 4.37 -13.94 -11.70
N ASN A 159 4.70 -14.26 -12.94
CA ASN A 159 4.45 -13.38 -14.09
C ASN A 159 2.94 -13.07 -14.24
N THR A 160 2.08 -14.08 -14.07
CA THR A 160 0.63 -13.89 -14.14
C THR A 160 0.13 -12.95 -13.06
N ALA A 161 0.57 -13.12 -11.81
CA ALA A 161 0.19 -12.25 -10.70
C ALA A 161 0.68 -10.81 -10.90
N ALA A 162 1.92 -10.61 -11.35
CA ALA A 162 2.45 -9.29 -11.67
C ALA A 162 1.66 -8.61 -12.80
N ASN A 163 1.33 -9.34 -13.87
CA ASN A 163 0.50 -8.85 -14.96
C ASN A 163 -0.93 -8.51 -14.51
N THR A 164 -1.49 -9.27 -13.57
CA THR A 164 -2.80 -8.97 -12.98
C THR A 164 -2.78 -7.65 -12.22
N ILE A 165 -1.76 -7.41 -11.39
CA ILE A 165 -1.60 -6.13 -10.69
C ILE A 165 -1.46 -4.97 -11.69
N ALA A 166 -0.64 -5.12 -12.73
CA ALA A 166 -0.47 -4.11 -13.77
C ALA A 166 -1.78 -3.83 -14.53
N SER A 167 -2.54 -4.86 -14.84
CA SER A 167 -3.86 -4.76 -15.48
C SER A 167 -4.87 -4.05 -14.59
N GLN A 168 -4.91 -4.37 -13.28
CA GLN A 168 -5.76 -3.68 -12.32
C GLN A 168 -5.39 -2.20 -12.18
N LYS A 169 -4.10 -1.85 -12.12
CA LYS A 169 -3.67 -0.45 -12.15
C LYS A 169 -4.19 0.28 -13.38
N SER A 170 -4.13 -0.35 -14.55
CA SER A 170 -4.67 0.19 -15.79
C SER A 170 -6.20 0.38 -15.72
N GLN A 171 -6.94 -0.59 -15.17
CA GLN A 171 -8.38 -0.53 -14.98
C GLN A 171 -8.78 0.60 -14.00
N VAL A 172 -8.05 0.74 -12.89
CA VAL A 172 -8.24 1.85 -11.93
C VAL A 172 -8.07 3.20 -12.62
N MET A 173 -7.06 3.37 -13.46
CA MET A 173 -6.87 4.59 -14.25
C MET A 173 -8.04 4.88 -15.20
N GLN A 174 -8.55 3.87 -15.89
CA GLN A 174 -9.69 4.01 -16.82
C GLN A 174 -10.97 4.37 -16.07
N GLN A 175 -11.26 3.67 -14.97
CA GLN A 175 -12.43 3.94 -14.14
C GLN A 175 -12.37 5.36 -13.54
N ALA A 176 -11.22 5.77 -13.02
CA ALA A 176 -11.01 7.12 -12.51
C ALA A 176 -11.21 8.18 -13.61
N SER A 177 -10.73 7.94 -14.83
CA SER A 177 -10.96 8.84 -15.96
C SER A 177 -12.45 9.00 -16.31
N SER A 178 -13.20 7.90 -16.30
CA SER A 178 -14.65 7.92 -16.51
C SER A 178 -15.37 8.69 -15.40
N VAL A 179 -14.97 8.48 -14.14
CA VAL A 179 -15.53 9.20 -12.99
C VAL A 179 -15.22 10.70 -13.06
N VAL A 180 -14.01 11.10 -13.48
CA VAL A 180 -13.66 12.51 -13.71
C VAL A 180 -14.59 13.15 -14.75
N GLY A 181 -14.91 12.45 -15.82
CA GLY A 181 -15.88 12.93 -16.81
C GLY A 181 -17.27 13.15 -16.19
N THR A 182 -17.74 12.22 -15.37
CA THR A 182 -19.02 12.34 -14.63
C THR A 182 -18.99 13.50 -13.65
N VAL A 183 -17.91 13.64 -12.87
CA VAL A 183 -17.72 14.75 -11.93
C VAL A 183 -17.80 16.09 -12.67
N ASN A 184 -17.06 16.27 -13.77
CA ASN A 184 -17.09 17.52 -14.52
C ASN A 184 -18.50 17.87 -15.02
N GLY A 185 -19.27 16.87 -15.50
CA GLY A 185 -20.66 17.08 -15.90
C GLY A 185 -21.59 17.46 -14.73
N ILE A 186 -21.32 16.99 -13.50
CA ILE A 186 -22.04 17.41 -12.30
C ILE A 186 -21.66 18.84 -11.92
N LEU A 187 -20.37 19.21 -11.98
CA LEU A 187 -19.90 20.57 -11.69
C LEU A 187 -20.55 21.61 -12.61
N ASP A 188 -20.69 21.31 -13.92
CA ASP A 188 -21.35 22.18 -14.88
C ASP A 188 -22.83 22.41 -14.53
N LYS A 189 -23.55 21.36 -14.15
CA LYS A 189 -24.95 21.45 -13.74
C LYS A 189 -25.09 22.25 -12.45
N ILE A 190 -24.22 22.06 -11.46
CA ILE A 190 -24.23 22.86 -10.22
C ILE A 190 -23.99 24.34 -10.53
N ALA A 191 -23.02 24.68 -11.39
CA ALA A 191 -22.71 26.03 -11.79
C ALA A 191 -23.92 26.67 -12.53
N THR A 192 -24.62 25.92 -13.38
CA THR A 192 -25.84 26.35 -14.07
C THR A 192 -26.96 26.64 -13.08
N LEU A 193 -27.22 25.75 -12.12
CA LEU A 193 -28.24 25.94 -11.08
C LEU A 193 -27.89 27.11 -10.17
N ASN A 194 -26.64 27.32 -9.80
CA ASN A 194 -26.21 28.53 -9.08
C ASN A 194 -26.62 29.81 -9.83
N GLY A 195 -26.48 29.85 -11.17
CA GLY A 195 -26.91 30.96 -12.00
C GLY A 195 -28.41 31.18 -11.95
N GLN A 196 -29.21 30.10 -11.99
CA GLN A 196 -30.67 30.15 -11.88
C GLN A 196 -31.13 30.63 -10.50
N ILE A 197 -30.54 30.10 -9.43
CA ILE A 197 -30.80 30.48 -8.04
C ILE A 197 -30.51 31.97 -7.85
N ARG A 198 -29.33 32.44 -8.28
CA ARG A 198 -28.98 33.85 -8.19
C ARG A 198 -29.94 34.76 -8.95
N ALA A 199 -30.39 34.35 -10.15
CA ALA A 199 -31.34 35.11 -10.93
C ALA A 199 -32.70 35.22 -10.23
N SER A 200 -33.20 34.10 -9.65
CA SER A 200 -34.43 34.09 -8.86
C SER A 200 -34.33 34.95 -7.61
N THR A 201 -33.23 34.80 -6.86
CA THR A 201 -32.98 35.57 -5.63
C THR A 201 -32.91 37.10 -5.93
N ALA A 202 -32.29 37.48 -7.05
CA ALA A 202 -32.15 38.90 -7.45
C ALA A 202 -33.48 39.59 -7.70
N VAL A 203 -34.53 38.88 -8.10
CA VAL A 203 -35.89 39.41 -8.29
C VAL A 203 -36.78 39.20 -7.06
N GLY A 204 -36.22 38.63 -5.97
CA GLY A 204 -36.95 38.37 -4.73
C GLY A 204 -37.83 37.12 -4.78
N ASP A 205 -37.61 36.24 -5.75
CA ASP A 205 -38.29 34.95 -5.88
C ASP A 205 -37.51 33.84 -5.13
N ASN A 206 -38.26 32.84 -4.65
CA ASN A 206 -37.65 31.70 -3.96
C ASN A 206 -37.21 30.65 -4.96
N ALA A 207 -35.93 30.28 -4.91
CA ALA A 207 -35.32 29.30 -5.81
C ALA A 207 -35.38 27.84 -5.29
N ASN A 208 -36.32 27.50 -4.39
CA ASN A 208 -36.38 26.25 -3.63
C ASN A 208 -36.16 25.00 -4.48
N THR A 209 -36.84 24.88 -5.63
CA THR A 209 -36.68 23.72 -6.54
C THR A 209 -35.29 23.64 -7.15
N TYR A 210 -34.68 24.77 -7.51
CA TYR A 210 -33.30 24.76 -8.03
C TYR A 210 -32.29 24.44 -6.93
N GLU A 211 -32.56 24.89 -5.71
CA GLU A 211 -31.74 24.55 -4.55
C GLU A 211 -31.79 23.06 -4.24
N ASP A 212 -32.98 22.43 -4.26
CA ASP A 212 -33.15 20.99 -4.09
C ASP A 212 -32.39 20.19 -5.16
N GLN A 213 -32.51 20.61 -6.44
CA GLN A 213 -31.79 19.99 -7.54
C GLN A 213 -30.25 20.12 -7.39
N ARG A 214 -29.78 21.31 -6.95
CA ARG A 214 -28.36 21.55 -6.68
C ARG A 214 -27.87 20.65 -5.56
N ASP A 215 -28.61 20.59 -4.45
CA ASP A 215 -28.21 19.80 -3.27
C ASP A 215 -28.20 18.32 -3.60
N GLN A 216 -29.12 17.82 -4.42
CA GLN A 216 -29.08 16.45 -4.95
C GLN A 216 -27.82 16.19 -5.81
N LEU A 217 -27.39 17.16 -6.63
CA LEU A 217 -26.15 17.04 -7.41
C LEU A 217 -24.92 17.08 -6.53
N VAL A 218 -24.93 17.88 -5.45
CA VAL A 218 -23.83 17.89 -4.47
C VAL A 218 -23.78 16.57 -3.70
N ASP A 219 -24.93 15.98 -3.36
CA ASP A 219 -25.00 14.64 -2.75
C ASP A 219 -24.44 13.56 -3.71
N GLN A 220 -24.76 13.63 -5.00
CA GLN A 220 -24.15 12.76 -6.01
C GLN A 220 -22.64 12.99 -6.14
N LEU A 221 -22.19 14.25 -6.14
CA LEU A 221 -20.78 14.62 -6.22
C LEU A 221 -20.01 14.06 -5.02
N SER A 222 -20.62 14.03 -3.84
CA SER A 222 -20.00 13.51 -2.61
C SER A 222 -19.65 12.03 -2.68
N GLN A 223 -20.29 11.26 -3.54
CA GLN A 223 -19.91 9.85 -3.78
C GLN A 223 -18.54 9.72 -4.45
N TYR A 224 -18.16 10.72 -5.24
CA TYR A 224 -16.90 10.70 -6.00
C TYR A 224 -15.76 11.42 -5.29
N LEU A 225 -16.07 12.47 -4.51
CA LEU A 225 -15.12 13.35 -3.84
C LEU A 225 -15.65 13.77 -2.47
N SER A 226 -14.77 13.96 -1.51
CA SER A 226 -15.13 14.59 -0.22
C SER A 226 -15.34 16.09 -0.41
N THR A 227 -16.59 16.50 -0.58
CA THR A 227 -16.97 17.89 -0.85
C THR A 227 -17.44 18.62 0.39
N GLN A 228 -17.15 19.93 0.43
CA GLN A 228 -17.70 20.88 1.39
C GLN A 228 -18.49 21.95 0.61
N THR A 229 -19.64 22.33 1.13
CA THR A 229 -20.52 23.32 0.50
C THR A 229 -20.76 24.48 1.45
N SER A 230 -20.65 25.70 0.94
CA SER A 230 -20.99 26.93 1.65
C SER A 230 -21.91 27.77 0.79
N ILE A 231 -23.07 28.14 1.34
CA ILE A 231 -24.07 28.99 0.64
C ILE A 231 -23.66 30.45 0.78
N GLN A 232 -23.62 31.15 -0.33
CA GLN A 232 -23.32 32.59 -0.43
C GLN A 232 -24.57 33.43 -0.21
N PRO A 233 -24.43 34.74 0.13
CA PRO A 233 -25.57 35.63 0.35
C PRO A 233 -26.52 35.78 -0.84
N ASP A 234 -26.07 35.53 -2.06
CA ASP A 234 -26.86 35.55 -3.29
C ASP A 234 -27.56 34.20 -3.60
N GLY A 235 -27.50 33.24 -2.67
CA GLY A 235 -28.05 31.91 -2.80
C GLY A 235 -27.15 30.90 -3.55
N SER A 236 -26.09 31.36 -4.22
CA SER A 236 -25.17 30.45 -4.92
C SER A 236 -24.38 29.58 -3.92
N ALA A 237 -23.96 28.39 -4.34
CA ALA A 237 -23.15 27.52 -3.55
C ALA A 237 -21.67 27.56 -4.01
N LEU A 238 -20.76 27.77 -3.07
CA LEU A 238 -19.35 27.47 -3.21
C LEU A 238 -19.14 26.00 -2.85
N VAL A 239 -18.72 25.17 -3.81
CA VAL A 239 -18.38 23.77 -3.58
C VAL A 239 -16.88 23.60 -3.64
N THR A 240 -16.30 23.00 -2.60
CA THR A 240 -14.85 22.83 -2.48
C THR A 240 -14.49 21.38 -2.17
N VAL A 241 -13.25 20.99 -2.52
CA VAL A 241 -12.58 19.76 -2.08
C VAL A 241 -11.30 20.15 -1.35
N ASN A 242 -11.17 19.79 -0.08
CA ASN A 242 -10.03 20.17 0.75
C ASN A 242 -9.62 21.66 0.61
N GLY A 243 -10.60 22.55 0.59
CA GLY A 243 -10.41 24.01 0.49
C GLY A 243 -10.14 24.53 -0.92
N GLN A 244 -10.07 23.68 -1.94
CA GLN A 244 -9.94 24.10 -3.34
C GLN A 244 -11.31 24.16 -4.00
N ALA A 245 -11.63 25.25 -4.68
CA ALA A 245 -12.93 25.44 -5.32
C ALA A 245 -13.11 24.51 -6.52
N LEU A 246 -14.21 23.77 -6.52
CA LEU A 246 -14.71 23.00 -7.67
C LEU A 246 -15.78 23.79 -8.44
N VAL A 247 -16.67 24.47 -7.69
CA VAL A 247 -17.64 25.41 -8.26
C VAL A 247 -17.62 26.67 -7.42
N ASN A 248 -17.49 27.83 -8.05
CA ASN A 248 -17.60 29.11 -7.42
C ASN A 248 -18.53 29.98 -8.25
N ASP A 249 -19.67 30.39 -7.68
CA ASP A 249 -20.75 31.07 -8.39
C ASP A 249 -21.16 30.23 -9.64
N THR A 250 -21.08 30.79 -10.82
CA THR A 250 -21.41 30.16 -12.10
C THR A 250 -20.24 29.53 -12.81
N VAL A 251 -19.09 29.46 -12.16
CA VAL A 251 -17.86 28.91 -12.75
C VAL A 251 -17.56 27.51 -12.18
N ALA A 252 -17.51 26.52 -13.06
CA ALA A 252 -17.03 25.18 -12.75
C ALA A 252 -15.54 25.05 -13.08
N TYR A 253 -14.75 24.59 -12.10
CA TYR A 253 -13.32 24.26 -12.28
C TYR A 253 -13.19 22.77 -12.55
N HIS A 254 -13.04 22.42 -13.81
CA HIS A 254 -12.97 21.03 -14.25
C HIS A 254 -11.71 20.34 -13.76
N LEU A 255 -11.84 19.05 -13.48
CA LEU A 255 -10.72 18.16 -13.22
C LEU A 255 -10.14 17.65 -14.54
N ALA A 256 -8.84 17.55 -14.63
CA ALA A 256 -8.16 16.88 -15.71
C ALA A 256 -8.28 15.35 -15.55
N PRO A 257 -8.23 14.58 -16.65
CA PRO A 257 -8.11 13.13 -16.55
C PRO A 257 -6.91 12.73 -15.67
N PRO A 258 -7.00 11.61 -14.92
CA PRO A 258 -5.91 11.17 -14.07
C PRO A 258 -4.66 10.87 -14.92
N VAL A 259 -3.52 11.23 -14.39
CA VAL A 259 -2.24 10.98 -15.02
C VAL A 259 -1.30 10.27 -14.04
N VAL A 260 -0.33 9.52 -14.60
CA VAL A 260 0.76 8.97 -13.81
C VAL A 260 1.90 9.99 -13.82
N GLY A 261 2.13 10.63 -12.70
CA GLY A 261 3.32 11.45 -12.45
C GLY A 261 4.45 10.60 -11.88
N ILE A 262 5.55 11.25 -11.55
CA ILE A 262 6.68 10.63 -10.84
C ILE A 262 6.80 11.34 -9.50
N ALA A 263 6.67 10.58 -8.41
CA ALA A 263 6.89 11.08 -7.06
C ALA A 263 8.39 11.40 -6.82
N SER A 264 8.70 12.11 -5.75
CA SER A 264 10.08 12.47 -5.38
C SER A 264 10.99 11.25 -5.15
N ASN A 265 10.41 10.10 -4.81
CA ASN A 265 11.10 8.82 -4.67
C ASN A 265 11.24 8.04 -6.00
N GLY A 266 10.91 8.64 -7.14
CA GLY A 266 10.98 8.01 -8.45
C GLY A 266 9.84 7.05 -8.80
N GLN A 267 8.89 6.80 -7.87
CA GLN A 267 7.79 5.88 -8.11
C GLN A 267 6.67 6.50 -8.94
N PRO A 268 6.06 5.71 -9.85
CA PRO A 268 4.88 6.15 -10.59
C PRO A 268 3.73 6.45 -9.61
N THR A 269 3.17 7.65 -9.69
CA THR A 269 2.13 8.12 -8.78
C THR A 269 0.91 8.59 -9.56
N PHE A 270 -0.24 8.00 -9.25
CA PHE A 270 -1.53 8.48 -9.73
C PHE A 270 -1.85 9.84 -9.13
N LYS A 271 -2.25 10.78 -9.97
CA LYS A 271 -2.72 12.09 -9.53
C LYS A 271 -3.82 12.64 -10.43
N ILE A 272 -4.65 13.50 -9.84
CA ILE A 272 -5.66 14.30 -10.53
C ILE A 272 -5.35 15.77 -10.24
N ASP A 273 -5.36 16.59 -11.26
CA ASP A 273 -5.17 18.04 -11.18
C ASP A 273 -6.38 18.75 -11.77
N PHE A 274 -6.49 20.07 -11.60
CA PHE A 274 -7.42 20.88 -12.38
C PHE A 274 -7.00 20.93 -13.85
N ALA A 275 -8.00 20.97 -14.72
CA ALA A 275 -7.76 21.22 -16.14
C ALA A 275 -7.27 22.65 -16.32
N SER A 276 -5.97 22.80 -16.54
CA SER A 276 -5.29 24.07 -16.74
C SER A 276 -4.58 24.09 -18.10
N ASN A 277 -4.38 25.28 -18.65
CA ASN A 277 -3.59 25.47 -19.85
C ASN A 277 -2.52 26.55 -19.58
N PRO A 278 -1.20 26.19 -19.48
CA PRO A 278 -0.63 24.86 -19.71
C PRO A 278 -0.97 23.84 -18.60
N PRO A 279 -0.89 22.52 -18.89
CA PRO A 279 -1.10 21.47 -17.90
C PRO A 279 -0.11 21.61 -16.73
N ALA A 280 -0.54 21.19 -15.54
CA ALA A 280 0.35 21.17 -14.37
C ALA A 280 1.60 20.32 -14.62
N ALA A 281 2.73 20.72 -14.04
CA ALA A 281 3.99 19.98 -14.20
C ALA A 281 3.84 18.53 -13.71
N ALA A 282 4.54 17.59 -14.38
CA ALA A 282 4.42 16.15 -14.06
C ALA A 282 4.76 15.82 -12.61
N ASN A 283 5.64 16.59 -11.99
CA ASN A 283 6.06 16.44 -10.58
C ASN A 283 5.29 17.35 -9.60
N ALA A 284 4.30 18.13 -10.06
CA ALA A 284 3.43 18.88 -9.15
C ALA A 284 2.53 17.91 -8.35
N PRO A 285 2.29 18.17 -7.06
CA PRO A 285 1.35 17.37 -6.29
C PRO A 285 -0.06 17.53 -6.87
N GLY A 286 -0.81 16.42 -6.96
CA GLY A 286 -2.21 16.47 -7.36
C GLY A 286 -3.12 17.08 -6.29
N ILE A 287 -4.40 17.25 -6.62
CA ILE A 287 -5.43 17.72 -5.69
C ILE A 287 -5.59 16.68 -4.57
N PRO A 288 -5.57 17.09 -3.29
CA PRO A 288 -5.90 16.19 -2.18
C PRO A 288 -7.39 15.80 -2.26
N LEU A 289 -7.67 14.52 -2.51
CA LEU A 289 -9.03 14.04 -2.80
C LEU A 289 -9.86 13.75 -1.55
N GLY A 290 -9.22 13.55 -0.39
CA GLY A 290 -9.87 13.26 0.88
C GLY A 290 -10.49 11.86 0.93
N SER A 291 -11.73 11.72 0.51
CA SER A 291 -12.50 10.47 0.45
C SER A 291 -13.33 10.41 -0.83
N GLY A 292 -14.14 9.38 -1.03
CA GLY A 292 -14.91 9.15 -2.26
C GLY A 292 -14.21 8.23 -3.25
N GLN A 293 -14.86 7.95 -4.37
CA GLN A 293 -14.35 6.98 -5.35
C GLN A 293 -12.98 7.37 -5.93
N LEU A 294 -12.74 8.66 -6.21
CA LEU A 294 -11.47 9.11 -6.78
C LEU A 294 -10.32 8.97 -5.78
N ALA A 295 -10.58 9.20 -4.48
CA ALA A 295 -9.60 8.95 -3.43
C ALA A 295 -9.26 7.47 -3.30
N ALA A 296 -10.26 6.59 -3.39
CA ALA A 296 -10.06 5.14 -3.38
C ALA A 296 -9.20 4.68 -4.57
N PHE A 297 -9.44 5.19 -5.77
CA PHE A 297 -8.61 4.88 -6.94
C PHE A 297 -7.17 5.35 -6.76
N ALA A 298 -6.97 6.54 -6.19
CA ALA A 298 -5.64 7.06 -5.89
C ALA A 298 -4.90 6.19 -4.86
N ASP A 299 -5.58 5.78 -3.78
CA ASP A 299 -5.00 4.92 -2.75
C ASP A 299 -4.69 3.52 -3.28
N LEU A 300 -5.62 2.92 -4.00
CA LEU A 300 -5.40 1.62 -4.66
C LEU A 300 -4.17 1.66 -5.57
N TYR A 301 -4.06 2.68 -6.43
CA TYR A 301 -2.94 2.78 -7.36
C TYR A 301 -1.63 3.06 -6.65
N ASN A 302 -1.59 4.08 -5.76
CA ASN A 302 -0.36 4.59 -5.16
C ASN A 302 0.15 3.71 -4.01
N ASN A 303 -0.75 3.15 -3.21
CA ASN A 303 -0.41 2.43 -1.99
C ASN A 303 -0.65 0.92 -2.14
N LYS A 304 -1.91 0.47 -2.26
CA LYS A 304 -2.24 -0.96 -2.16
C LYS A 304 -1.62 -1.81 -3.27
N LEU A 305 -1.97 -1.52 -4.54
CA LEU A 305 -1.46 -2.29 -5.69
C LEU A 305 0.04 -2.11 -5.89
N THR A 306 0.58 -0.96 -5.53
CA THR A 306 2.03 -0.70 -5.58
C THR A 306 2.75 -1.54 -4.53
N THR A 307 2.27 -1.55 -3.28
CA THR A 307 2.87 -2.34 -2.19
C THR A 307 2.83 -3.83 -2.50
N TYR A 308 1.68 -4.37 -2.94
CA TYR A 308 1.59 -5.79 -3.29
C TYR A 308 2.48 -6.17 -4.48
N GLY A 309 2.56 -5.30 -5.49
CA GLY A 309 3.48 -5.50 -6.62
C GLY A 309 4.93 -5.53 -6.16
N GLN A 310 5.33 -4.60 -5.32
CA GLN A 310 6.68 -4.55 -4.77
C GLN A 310 7.00 -5.76 -3.88
N GLN A 311 6.09 -6.17 -3.00
CA GLN A 311 6.29 -7.37 -2.18
C GLN A 311 6.43 -8.64 -3.02
N LEU A 312 5.67 -8.72 -4.12
CA LEU A 312 5.80 -9.83 -5.06
C LEU A 312 7.14 -9.81 -5.81
N ASP A 313 7.62 -8.62 -6.18
CA ASP A 313 8.94 -8.43 -6.81
C ASP A 313 10.08 -8.78 -5.86
N ASP A 314 9.96 -8.38 -4.58
CA ASP A 314 10.93 -8.72 -3.53
C ASP A 314 10.99 -10.24 -3.28
N PHE A 315 9.82 -10.89 -3.23
CA PHE A 315 9.75 -12.34 -3.10
C PHE A 315 10.44 -13.04 -4.27
N ALA A 316 10.13 -12.61 -5.50
CA ALA A 316 10.70 -13.21 -6.71
C ALA A 316 12.22 -13.00 -6.77
N SER A 317 12.70 -11.81 -6.45
CA SER A 317 14.13 -11.48 -6.47
C SER A 317 14.91 -12.20 -5.37
N ALA A 318 14.38 -12.23 -4.13
CA ALA A 318 14.99 -12.94 -3.01
C ALA A 318 15.11 -14.44 -3.31
N MET A 319 14.02 -15.04 -3.79
CA MET A 319 13.99 -16.45 -4.18
C MET A 319 15.01 -16.73 -5.31
N ALA A 320 14.98 -15.91 -6.37
CA ALA A 320 15.85 -16.11 -7.52
C ALA A 320 17.34 -15.95 -7.13
N ASN A 321 17.67 -14.93 -6.33
CA ASN A 321 19.03 -14.70 -5.89
C ASN A 321 19.58 -15.89 -5.06
N GLU A 322 18.79 -16.38 -4.10
CA GLU A 322 19.19 -17.50 -3.27
C GLU A 322 19.32 -18.81 -4.05
N VAL A 323 18.36 -19.09 -4.94
CA VAL A 323 18.44 -20.28 -5.81
C VAL A 323 19.64 -20.18 -6.74
N ASN A 324 19.83 -19.01 -7.38
CA ASN A 324 20.95 -18.80 -8.30
C ASN A 324 22.29 -18.90 -7.57
N ARG A 325 22.39 -18.40 -6.33
CA ARG A 325 23.56 -18.54 -5.50
C ARG A 325 23.97 -20.00 -5.35
N VAL A 326 23.01 -20.88 -5.09
CA VAL A 326 23.27 -22.31 -4.93
C VAL A 326 23.57 -22.97 -6.29
N THR A 327 22.78 -22.68 -7.33
CA THR A 327 22.98 -23.33 -8.64
C THR A 327 24.30 -22.92 -9.30
N GLN A 328 24.72 -21.65 -9.16
CA GLN A 328 26.01 -21.19 -9.69
C GLN A 328 27.23 -21.76 -8.94
N ALA A 329 27.06 -22.14 -7.67
CA ALA A 329 28.09 -22.79 -6.90
C ALA A 329 28.21 -24.27 -7.19
N GLY A 330 27.18 -24.87 -7.78
CA GLY A 330 27.13 -26.31 -8.08
C GLY A 330 27.76 -26.66 -9.41
N TYR A 331 27.69 -27.95 -9.72
CA TYR A 331 28.15 -28.55 -10.98
C TYR A 331 27.01 -29.35 -11.60
N ASP A 332 26.94 -29.33 -12.90
CA ASP A 332 25.97 -30.06 -13.69
C ASP A 332 26.34 -31.55 -13.81
N GLN A 333 25.52 -32.32 -14.56
CA GLN A 333 25.76 -33.75 -14.76
C GLN A 333 27.09 -34.04 -15.51
N ASN A 334 27.58 -33.08 -16.28
CA ASN A 334 28.82 -33.23 -17.08
C ASN A 334 30.06 -32.67 -16.35
N GLY A 335 29.89 -32.21 -15.08
CA GLY A 335 30.99 -31.61 -14.32
C GLY A 335 31.28 -30.16 -14.74
N VAL A 336 30.39 -29.52 -15.48
CA VAL A 336 30.48 -28.12 -15.88
C VAL A 336 29.93 -27.27 -14.74
N ALA A 337 30.59 -26.11 -14.46
CA ALA A 337 30.12 -25.16 -13.45
C ALA A 337 28.70 -24.72 -13.75
N GLY A 338 27.86 -24.68 -12.72
CA GLY A 338 26.47 -24.36 -12.80
C GLY A 338 26.22 -22.92 -13.22
N THR A 339 25.06 -22.70 -13.81
CA THR A 339 24.57 -21.38 -14.23
C THR A 339 23.35 -20.99 -13.41
N ALA A 340 22.94 -19.74 -13.52
CA ALA A 340 21.73 -19.23 -12.87
C ALA A 340 20.50 -19.99 -13.36
N LEU A 341 19.73 -20.59 -12.42
CA LEU A 341 18.46 -21.23 -12.73
C LEU A 341 17.41 -20.20 -13.16
N PHE A 342 17.35 -19.07 -12.48
CA PHE A 342 16.43 -17.99 -12.78
C PHE A 342 17.15 -16.82 -13.44
N GLN A 343 16.58 -16.33 -14.51
CA GLN A 343 17.12 -15.22 -15.29
C GLN A 343 16.02 -14.19 -15.57
N PRO A 344 16.38 -12.92 -15.79
CA PRO A 344 15.40 -11.94 -16.25
C PRO A 344 14.95 -12.26 -17.69
N ILE A 345 13.68 -11.98 -17.98
CA ILE A 345 13.15 -12.03 -19.36
C ILE A 345 13.81 -10.96 -20.21
N VAL A 346 13.85 -9.74 -19.68
CA VAL A 346 14.56 -8.59 -20.26
C VAL A 346 15.89 -8.43 -19.53
N ALA A 347 16.99 -8.78 -20.15
CA ALA A 347 18.30 -8.90 -19.52
C ALA A 347 18.84 -7.59 -18.91
N THR A 348 18.37 -6.43 -19.38
CA THR A 348 18.77 -5.10 -18.88
C THR A 348 18.02 -4.67 -17.62
N LEU A 349 16.99 -5.41 -17.20
CA LEU A 349 16.20 -5.14 -16.01
C LEU A 349 16.50 -6.17 -14.92
N PRO A 350 16.38 -5.80 -13.64
CA PRO A 350 16.54 -6.73 -12.54
C PRO A 350 15.45 -7.83 -12.59
N ILE A 351 15.73 -8.95 -11.91
CA ILE A 351 14.72 -9.98 -11.71
C ILE A 351 13.62 -9.41 -10.81
N SER A 352 12.39 -9.55 -11.27
CA SER A 352 11.15 -9.21 -10.55
C SER A 352 10.08 -10.23 -10.88
N ALA A 353 8.95 -10.20 -10.19
CA ALA A 353 7.85 -11.13 -10.44
C ALA A 353 7.37 -11.11 -11.90
N GLY A 354 7.35 -9.93 -12.53
CA GLY A 354 6.99 -9.78 -13.94
C GLY A 354 8.15 -10.02 -14.92
N ASN A 355 9.38 -10.14 -14.43
CA ASN A 355 10.60 -10.24 -15.25
C ASN A 355 11.49 -11.41 -14.82
N ILE A 356 10.89 -12.60 -14.64
CA ILE A 356 11.60 -13.82 -14.25
C ILE A 356 11.26 -14.97 -15.19
N LYS A 357 12.26 -15.76 -15.56
CA LYS A 357 12.11 -17.02 -16.32
C LYS A 357 13.13 -18.03 -15.85
N VAL A 358 12.90 -19.29 -16.16
CA VAL A 358 13.91 -20.33 -16.03
C VAL A 358 14.92 -20.19 -17.17
N GLY A 359 16.21 -20.10 -16.83
CA GLY A 359 17.34 -19.95 -17.75
C GLY A 359 17.90 -21.26 -18.24
N ILE A 360 17.76 -22.33 -17.44
CA ILE A 360 18.23 -23.69 -17.76
C ILE A 360 17.12 -24.43 -18.46
N THR A 361 17.35 -24.89 -19.68
CA THR A 361 16.35 -25.63 -20.49
C THR A 361 16.67 -27.12 -20.58
N ASP A 362 17.94 -27.50 -20.48
CA ASP A 362 18.37 -28.89 -20.50
C ASP A 362 18.49 -29.43 -19.06
N PRO A 363 17.77 -30.51 -18.70
CA PRO A 363 17.87 -31.10 -17.36
C PRO A 363 19.28 -31.53 -16.96
N SER A 364 20.14 -31.89 -17.91
CA SER A 364 21.51 -32.27 -17.65
C SER A 364 22.37 -31.11 -17.10
N GLN A 365 22.00 -29.87 -17.41
CA GLN A 365 22.67 -28.66 -16.99
C GLN A 365 22.21 -28.17 -15.60
N LEU A 366 21.16 -28.76 -15.03
CA LEU A 366 20.75 -28.39 -13.66
C LEU A 366 21.79 -28.86 -12.65
N PRO A 367 22.43 -27.97 -11.87
CA PRO A 367 23.42 -28.34 -10.90
C PRO A 367 22.82 -29.13 -9.73
N VAL A 368 23.34 -30.28 -9.43
CA VAL A 368 22.94 -31.13 -8.30
C VAL A 368 24.12 -31.35 -7.35
N ALA A 369 25.33 -31.49 -7.91
CA ALA A 369 26.56 -31.63 -7.16
C ALA A 369 27.10 -30.27 -6.70
N LEU A 370 27.68 -30.21 -5.50
CA LEU A 370 28.59 -29.15 -5.13
C LEU A 370 30.00 -29.63 -5.47
N ALA A 371 30.88 -28.70 -5.87
CA ALA A 371 32.29 -29.02 -6.02
C ALA A 371 32.74 -29.78 -4.81
N SER A 372 33.07 -31.01 -5.09
CA SER A 372 33.57 -32.07 -4.21
C SER A 372 33.87 -31.63 -2.76
N THR A 373 33.01 -32.00 -1.84
CA THR A 373 33.34 -32.06 -0.42
C THR A 373 34.57 -32.96 -0.16
N ALA A 374 34.92 -33.86 -1.08
CA ALA A 374 36.11 -34.67 -1.04
C ALA A 374 37.40 -33.88 -1.32
N ALA A 375 37.35 -32.77 -2.06
CA ALA A 375 38.53 -31.97 -2.37
C ALA A 375 38.71 -30.74 -1.44
N GLY A 376 37.62 -30.29 -0.79
CA GLY A 376 37.64 -29.19 0.17
C GLY A 376 37.69 -29.61 1.63
N SER A 377 37.84 -30.89 1.95
CA SER A 377 37.99 -31.34 3.32
C SER A 377 39.47 -31.59 3.63
N LEU A 378 39.97 -30.94 4.62
CA LEU A 378 41.32 -31.13 5.10
C LEU A 378 41.33 -31.81 6.44
N VAL A 379 42.21 -32.75 6.55
CA VAL A 379 42.30 -33.70 7.65
C VAL A 379 43.51 -33.39 8.48
N THR A 380 43.29 -33.13 9.75
CA THR A 380 44.38 -33.12 10.73
C THR A 380 44.70 -34.57 11.15
N ASN A 381 45.93 -34.86 11.40
CA ASN A 381 46.31 -36.15 12.00
C ASN A 381 46.51 -35.96 13.52
N LEU A 382 45.45 -36.17 14.28
CA LEU A 382 45.45 -35.91 15.72
C LEU A 382 46.18 -37.03 16.52
N ASN A 383 46.36 -38.23 15.94
CA ASN A 383 46.77 -39.38 16.70
C ASN A 383 48.23 -39.85 16.37
N SER A 384 49.11 -39.87 17.35
CA SER A 384 50.47 -40.38 17.21
C SER A 384 50.66 -41.85 17.66
N ALA A 385 49.66 -42.46 18.33
CA ALA A 385 49.87 -43.70 19.02
C ALA A 385 48.69 -44.66 19.21
N ASN A 386 47.74 -44.72 18.32
CA ASN A 386 46.52 -45.56 18.39
C ASN A 386 45.58 -45.32 19.60
N ASN A 387 45.69 -44.22 20.27
CA ASN A 387 44.74 -43.83 21.34
C ASN A 387 43.56 -43.04 20.83
N THR A 388 42.39 -43.29 21.39
CA THR A 388 41.17 -42.52 21.07
C THR A 388 41.30 -41.09 21.58
N VAL A 389 41.08 -40.10 20.72
CA VAL A 389 41.10 -38.68 21.07
C VAL A 389 39.81 -38.34 21.83
N ASP A 390 39.95 -37.79 23.03
CA ASP A 390 38.83 -37.23 23.78
C ASP A 390 38.65 -35.75 23.43
N THR A 391 37.59 -35.43 22.69
CA THR A 391 37.33 -34.05 22.19
C THR A 391 36.98 -33.07 23.29
N ALA A 392 36.49 -33.54 24.43
CA ALA A 392 36.08 -32.73 25.58
C ALA A 392 37.25 -32.42 26.54
N SER A 393 38.29 -33.23 26.53
CA SER A 393 39.48 -33.05 27.41
C SER A 393 40.27 -31.79 27.01
N PRO A 394 40.84 -31.07 28.01
CA PRO A 394 41.71 -29.93 27.71
C PRO A 394 42.89 -30.33 26.80
N LEU A 395 43.19 -29.51 25.80
CA LEU A 395 44.21 -29.77 24.79
C LEU A 395 45.58 -30.05 25.40
N ASN A 396 45.93 -29.38 26.49
CA ASN A 396 47.21 -29.57 27.21
C ASN A 396 47.27 -30.84 28.06
N GLN A 397 46.15 -31.53 28.27
CA GLN A 397 46.01 -32.78 29.02
C GLN A 397 45.62 -33.97 28.13
N ASN A 398 45.35 -33.71 26.85
CA ASN A 398 44.93 -34.72 25.92
C ASN A 398 46.14 -35.49 25.39
N GLY A 399 46.45 -36.56 26.05
CA GLY A 399 47.63 -37.40 25.74
C GLY A 399 47.59 -38.14 24.40
N ALA A 400 46.53 -38.06 23.67
CA ALA A 400 46.38 -38.62 22.33
C ALA A 400 46.79 -37.60 21.22
N LEU A 401 47.06 -36.34 21.55
CA LEU A 401 47.51 -35.35 20.57
C LEU A 401 48.99 -35.52 20.24
N ALA A 402 49.39 -35.44 18.98
CA ALA A 402 50.72 -35.50 18.50
C ALA A 402 51.66 -34.41 19.06
N ASN A 403 51.08 -33.19 19.22
CA ASN A 403 51.79 -32.01 19.74
C ASN A 403 50.89 -31.25 20.73
N PRO A 404 50.67 -31.77 21.95
CA PRO A 404 49.84 -31.06 22.92
C PRO A 404 50.48 -29.71 23.30
N PRO A 405 49.69 -28.64 23.50
CA PRO A 405 50.24 -27.38 23.97
C PRO A 405 50.86 -27.55 25.36
N GLY A 406 51.94 -26.85 25.62
CA GLY A 406 52.57 -26.84 26.95
C GLY A 406 51.64 -26.21 28.00
N ALA A 407 52.02 -26.32 29.29
CA ALA A 407 51.24 -25.80 30.42
C ALA A 407 50.87 -24.28 30.32
N GLY A 408 51.60 -23.52 29.51
CA GLY A 408 51.30 -22.10 29.21
C GLY A 408 50.30 -21.87 28.10
N GLY A 409 49.85 -22.93 27.44
CA GLY A 409 48.94 -22.86 26.29
C GLY A 409 49.58 -22.23 25.05
N THR A 410 48.76 -22.11 24.00
CA THR A 410 49.15 -21.50 22.73
C THR A 410 48.11 -20.41 22.36
N THR A 411 48.60 -19.24 21.96
CA THR A 411 47.78 -18.19 21.42
C THR A 411 48.29 -17.80 20.03
N GLY A 412 47.40 -17.38 19.18
CA GLY A 412 47.78 -16.98 17.83
C GLY A 412 46.56 -16.60 16.99
N THR A 413 46.80 -16.45 15.71
CA THR A 413 45.77 -16.10 14.73
C THR A 413 45.81 -17.11 13.58
N LEU A 414 44.67 -17.72 13.29
CA LEU A 414 44.49 -18.46 12.04
C LEU A 414 44.00 -17.47 10.97
N SER A 415 44.67 -17.45 9.85
CA SER A 415 44.23 -16.75 8.64
C SER A 415 43.43 -17.71 7.77
N VAL A 416 42.13 -17.52 7.71
CA VAL A 416 41.20 -18.31 6.88
C VAL A 416 40.95 -17.54 5.60
N THR A 417 41.42 -18.06 4.48
CA THR A 417 41.22 -17.46 3.17
C THR A 417 40.23 -18.31 2.38
N VAL A 418 39.13 -17.75 1.99
CA VAL A 418 38.07 -18.38 1.18
C VAL A 418 37.84 -17.50 -0.04
N ASP A 419 37.96 -18.08 -1.23
CA ASP A 419 37.81 -17.34 -2.52
C ASP A 419 38.67 -16.06 -2.60
N GLY A 420 39.88 -16.09 -2.04
CA GLY A 420 40.79 -14.93 -2.06
C GLY A 420 40.55 -13.90 -0.95
N ILE A 421 39.52 -14.05 -0.13
CA ILE A 421 39.26 -13.18 1.03
C ILE A 421 39.83 -13.83 2.27
N THR A 422 40.74 -13.13 2.95
CA THR A 422 41.36 -13.59 4.17
C THR A 422 40.68 -12.99 5.39
N GLN A 423 40.27 -13.83 6.31
CA GLN A 423 39.71 -13.47 7.61
C GLN A 423 40.59 -14.01 8.72
N SER A 424 40.60 -13.34 9.87
CA SER A 424 41.43 -13.67 11.00
C SER A 424 40.64 -14.29 12.15
N PHE A 425 41.06 -15.44 12.65
CA PHE A 425 40.50 -16.11 13.80
C PHE A 425 41.56 -16.15 14.92
N ASN A 426 41.26 -15.47 16.01
CA ASN A 426 42.14 -15.46 17.18
C ASN A 426 41.81 -16.63 18.11
N TYR A 427 42.78 -17.45 18.41
CA TYR A 427 42.61 -18.60 19.28
C TYR A 427 43.44 -18.49 20.58
N ASN A 428 42.93 -19.14 21.64
CA ASN A 428 43.62 -19.26 22.93
C ASN A 428 43.28 -20.61 23.57
N THR A 429 44.25 -21.52 23.57
CA THR A 429 44.07 -22.89 24.08
C THR A 429 43.94 -23.00 25.59
N ASN A 430 44.16 -21.89 26.34
CA ASN A 430 43.94 -21.87 27.79
C ASN A 430 42.54 -21.40 28.18
N THR A 431 41.81 -20.74 27.28
CA THR A 431 40.53 -20.15 27.60
C THR A 431 39.43 -20.54 26.61
N THR A 432 39.37 -19.88 25.46
CA THR A 432 38.28 -20.03 24.49
C THR A 432 38.33 -21.33 23.72
N ASP A 433 39.52 -21.81 23.42
CA ASP A 433 39.81 -22.99 22.58
C ASP A 433 40.50 -24.08 23.37
N SER A 434 40.07 -24.29 24.60
CA SER A 434 40.72 -25.15 25.56
C SER A 434 40.56 -26.66 25.28
N SER A 435 39.62 -27.05 24.46
CA SER A 435 39.42 -28.44 23.99
C SER A 435 39.13 -28.45 22.49
N ILE A 436 39.10 -29.62 21.87
CA ILE A 436 38.76 -29.79 20.45
C ILE A 436 37.32 -29.34 20.22
N ASP A 437 36.39 -29.70 21.09
CA ASP A 437 34.97 -29.28 20.98
C ASP A 437 34.83 -27.77 21.15
N ALA A 438 35.56 -27.16 22.07
CA ALA A 438 35.57 -25.72 22.26
C ALA A 438 36.11 -24.98 21.02
N PHE A 439 37.23 -25.46 20.47
CA PHE A 439 37.81 -24.92 19.24
C PHE A 439 36.85 -25.04 18.05
N ILE A 440 36.25 -26.21 17.81
CA ILE A 440 35.28 -26.42 16.73
C ILE A 440 34.08 -25.48 16.89
N SER A 441 33.55 -25.38 18.10
CA SER A 441 32.41 -24.51 18.39
C SER A 441 32.75 -23.04 18.16
N HIS A 442 33.90 -22.58 18.67
CA HIS A 442 34.36 -21.21 18.51
C HIS A 442 34.65 -20.87 17.03
N PHE A 443 35.38 -21.77 16.33
CA PHE A 443 35.69 -21.60 14.91
C PHE A 443 34.41 -21.49 14.06
N ASN A 444 33.45 -22.40 14.26
CA ASN A 444 32.22 -22.43 13.52
C ASN A 444 31.33 -21.23 13.83
N SER A 445 31.41 -20.64 15.02
CA SER A 445 30.66 -19.43 15.39
C SER A 445 31.06 -18.17 14.59
N GLN A 446 32.26 -18.19 13.99
CA GLN A 446 32.77 -17.05 13.20
C GLN A 446 32.26 -17.02 11.76
N HIS A 447 31.68 -18.11 11.27
CA HIS A 447 31.05 -18.18 9.94
C HIS A 447 32.00 -17.81 8.78
N PHE A 448 33.20 -18.32 8.78
CA PHE A 448 34.22 -18.05 7.74
C PHE A 448 33.91 -18.64 6.34
N GLY A 449 32.76 -19.29 6.16
CA GLY A 449 32.48 -20.08 4.96
C GLY A 449 33.17 -21.44 4.94
N VAL A 450 33.82 -21.82 6.03
CA VAL A 450 34.41 -23.11 6.30
C VAL A 450 33.94 -23.57 7.68
N THR A 451 33.47 -24.79 7.79
CA THR A 451 33.07 -25.41 9.06
C THR A 451 34.08 -26.46 9.47
N ALA A 452 34.36 -26.54 10.77
CA ALA A 452 35.18 -27.61 11.38
C ALA A 452 34.26 -28.67 12.00
N SER A 453 34.61 -29.94 11.85
CA SER A 453 33.92 -31.06 12.50
C SER A 453 34.92 -32.13 12.92
N PHE A 454 34.58 -32.94 13.94
CA PHE A 454 35.42 -34.07 14.36
C PHE A 454 34.93 -35.38 13.72
N ASP A 455 35.82 -36.02 12.97
CA ASP A 455 35.60 -37.36 12.44
C ASP A 455 36.09 -38.41 13.46
N ALA A 456 35.15 -39.01 14.21
CA ALA A 456 35.44 -40.00 15.24
C ALA A 456 36.04 -41.30 14.67
N THR A 457 35.76 -41.62 13.41
CA THR A 457 36.32 -42.83 12.76
C THR A 457 37.77 -42.63 12.38
N GLY A 458 38.07 -41.45 11.81
CA GLY A 458 39.45 -41.12 11.42
C GLY A 458 40.25 -40.43 12.53
N GLN A 459 39.67 -40.16 13.70
CA GLN A 459 40.32 -39.45 14.82
C GLN A 459 40.99 -38.15 14.37
N ARG A 460 40.23 -37.27 13.67
CA ARG A 460 40.76 -36.11 12.97
C ARG A 460 39.78 -34.98 12.91
N ILE A 461 40.21 -33.74 12.82
CA ILE A 461 39.35 -32.61 12.48
C ILE A 461 39.26 -32.47 10.96
N VAL A 462 38.07 -32.34 10.48
CA VAL A 462 37.77 -32.13 9.07
C VAL A 462 37.26 -30.71 8.91
N PHE A 463 37.95 -29.91 8.12
CA PHE A 463 37.49 -28.58 7.69
C PHE A 463 36.78 -28.75 6.35
N THR A 464 35.53 -28.35 6.32
CA THR A 464 34.70 -28.47 5.12
C THR A 464 34.21 -27.08 4.74
N ARG A 465 34.30 -26.76 3.48
CA ARG A 465 33.69 -25.52 3.01
C ARG A 465 32.18 -25.55 3.23
N ASP A 466 31.63 -24.47 3.81
CA ASP A 466 30.19 -24.32 3.95
C ASP A 466 29.58 -23.84 2.62
N PRO A 467 28.79 -24.67 1.93
CA PRO A 467 28.23 -24.30 0.65
C PRO A 467 27.12 -23.26 0.75
N VAL A 468 26.61 -23.03 1.95
CA VAL A 468 25.44 -22.18 2.19
C VAL A 468 25.84 -20.78 2.66
N ASN A 469 27.07 -20.60 3.14
CA ASN A 469 27.46 -19.33 3.74
C ASN A 469 28.48 -18.58 2.88
N THR A 470 28.01 -17.52 2.28
CA THR A 470 28.48 -16.15 2.24
C THR A 470 29.43 -15.66 1.20
N ASP A 471 30.05 -16.31 0.31
CA ASP A 471 30.87 -15.57 -0.65
C ASP A 471 30.64 -15.89 -2.13
N LEU A 472 29.46 -16.41 -2.41
CA LEU A 472 29.03 -16.71 -3.77
C LEU A 472 28.77 -15.44 -4.60
N ALA A 473 28.41 -14.33 -3.96
CA ALA A 473 28.34 -13.03 -4.63
C ALA A 473 29.72 -12.59 -5.13
N HIS A 474 30.77 -12.87 -4.35
CA HIS A 474 32.14 -12.59 -4.74
C HIS A 474 32.61 -13.51 -5.86
N ARG A 475 32.29 -14.82 -5.79
CA ARG A 475 32.59 -15.76 -6.90
C ARG A 475 31.86 -15.41 -8.19
N ALA A 476 30.63 -15.04 -8.12
CA ALA A 476 29.85 -14.59 -9.30
C ALA A 476 30.46 -13.33 -9.93
N SER A 477 31.10 -12.47 -9.14
CA SER A 477 31.79 -11.28 -9.63
C SER A 477 33.18 -11.54 -10.24
N GLN A 478 33.82 -12.66 -9.87
CA GLN A 478 35.19 -12.99 -10.32
C GLN A 478 35.24 -13.72 -11.68
N GLY A 479 34.15 -14.24 -12.19
CA GLY A 479 34.07 -14.90 -13.47
C GLY A 479 35.00 -16.13 -13.59
N ALA A 480 35.54 -16.36 -14.79
CA ALA A 480 36.39 -17.53 -15.12
C ALA A 480 37.77 -17.54 -14.42
N ASN A 481 38.12 -16.53 -13.65
CA ASN A 481 39.41 -16.39 -12.96
C ASN A 481 39.33 -16.74 -11.47
N ALA A 482 38.39 -17.61 -11.05
CA ALA A 482 38.32 -18.06 -9.67
C ALA A 482 39.66 -18.73 -9.24
N PRO A 483 40.16 -18.43 -8.01
CA PRO A 483 41.43 -19.01 -7.53
C PRO A 483 41.36 -20.53 -7.49
N THR A 484 42.50 -21.18 -7.75
CA THR A 484 42.62 -22.61 -7.83
C THR A 484 42.47 -23.34 -6.47
N ALA A 485 42.46 -22.61 -5.36
CA ALA A 485 42.26 -23.15 -4.01
C ALA A 485 40.90 -22.68 -3.48
N ASP A 486 40.10 -23.62 -2.96
CA ASP A 486 38.76 -23.35 -2.42
C ASP A 486 38.84 -22.60 -1.09
N PHE A 487 39.77 -22.99 -0.24
CA PHE A 487 40.12 -22.25 0.97
C PHE A 487 41.53 -22.60 1.44
N THR A 488 42.13 -21.72 2.21
CA THR A 488 43.40 -21.99 2.92
C THR A 488 43.27 -21.57 4.38
N ILE A 489 43.87 -22.31 5.27
CA ILE A 489 44.02 -21.92 6.68
C ILE A 489 45.50 -21.91 6.99
N ALA A 490 46.04 -20.76 7.36
CA ALA A 490 47.41 -20.58 7.78
C ALA A 490 47.45 -20.15 9.25
N ASP A 491 48.45 -20.64 10.00
CA ASP A 491 48.60 -20.36 11.43
C ASP A 491 49.77 -19.39 11.67
N ALA A 492 49.52 -18.37 12.44
CA ALA A 492 50.49 -17.40 12.92
C ALA A 492 50.47 -17.39 14.48
N PRO A 493 51.14 -18.32 15.12
CA PRO A 493 51.16 -18.40 16.57
C PRO A 493 51.93 -17.23 17.17
N THR A 494 51.33 -16.63 18.23
CA THR A 494 52.00 -15.61 19.05
C THR A 494 52.83 -16.27 20.16
N THR A 495 52.37 -17.43 20.64
CA THR A 495 53.08 -18.25 21.65
C THR A 495 52.88 -19.72 21.33
N GLY A 496 53.93 -20.54 21.59
CA GLY A 496 53.86 -21.99 21.42
C GLY A 496 53.97 -22.48 19.97
N ALA A 497 53.59 -23.74 19.73
CA ALA A 497 53.70 -24.39 18.43
C ALA A 497 52.63 -24.05 17.43
N GLY A 498 51.57 -23.33 17.84
CA GLY A 498 50.40 -22.99 17.02
C GLY A 498 49.25 -24.00 17.09
N MET A 499 48.06 -23.56 16.72
CA MET A 499 46.86 -24.39 16.75
C MET A 499 46.93 -25.51 15.69
N LEU A 500 47.34 -25.17 14.47
CA LEU A 500 47.46 -26.19 13.41
C LEU A 500 48.49 -27.26 13.72
N ALA A 501 49.63 -26.88 14.29
CA ALA A 501 50.62 -27.85 14.74
C ALA A 501 50.10 -28.72 15.89
N THR A 502 49.37 -28.17 16.84
CA THR A 502 48.64 -28.88 17.89
C THR A 502 47.66 -29.91 17.32
N LEU A 503 46.96 -29.53 16.26
CA LEU A 503 46.02 -30.39 15.53
C LEU A 503 46.70 -31.33 14.52
N GLY A 504 48.03 -31.37 14.47
CA GLY A 504 48.78 -32.26 13.58
C GLY A 504 48.86 -31.84 12.11
N ALA A 505 48.66 -30.54 11.84
CA ALA A 505 48.72 -29.96 10.51
C ALA A 505 49.72 -28.78 10.46
N ASN A 506 50.41 -28.56 9.34
CA ASN A 506 51.29 -27.40 9.17
C ASN A 506 50.67 -26.26 8.40
N ALA A 507 49.83 -26.57 7.42
CA ALA A 507 49.00 -25.63 6.66
C ALA A 507 47.87 -26.41 6.00
N ILE A 508 46.75 -25.72 5.81
CA ILE A 508 45.56 -26.32 5.23
C ILE A 508 45.29 -25.65 3.89
N ASN A 509 45.40 -26.42 2.82
CA ASN A 509 45.08 -25.98 1.47
C ASN A 509 43.98 -26.88 0.90
N GLY A 510 42.76 -26.38 0.86
CA GLY A 510 41.66 -27.02 0.14
C GLY A 510 41.81 -26.72 -1.35
N VAL A 511 42.12 -27.70 -2.16
CA VAL A 511 42.33 -27.56 -3.60
C VAL A 511 41.05 -27.97 -4.33
N ASN A 512 40.56 -27.08 -5.23
CA ASN A 512 39.54 -27.45 -6.18
C ASN A 512 40.13 -28.45 -7.19
N GLN A 513 39.81 -29.74 -7.05
CA GLN A 513 40.25 -30.76 -8.01
C GLN A 513 39.33 -30.70 -9.24
N ASN A 514 39.70 -29.92 -10.21
CA ASN A 514 39.10 -29.91 -11.54
C ASN A 514 39.54 -31.18 -12.31
N SER A 515 39.27 -32.36 -11.75
CA SER A 515 39.47 -33.61 -12.48
C SER A 515 38.10 -34.20 -12.85
N SER A 516 37.97 -34.58 -14.08
CA SER A 516 36.77 -35.12 -14.73
C SER A 516 36.14 -36.37 -14.09
N ASN A 517 36.61 -36.80 -12.91
CA ASN A 517 36.11 -37.95 -12.17
C ASN A 517 35.85 -37.69 -10.66
N ALA A 518 35.82 -36.41 -10.24
CA ALA A 518 35.73 -36.07 -8.80
C ALA A 518 34.29 -36.07 -8.26
N PHE A 519 33.30 -36.15 -9.12
CA PHE A 519 31.89 -36.22 -8.69
C PHE A 519 31.51 -37.69 -8.50
N GLY A 520 31.42 -38.11 -7.25
CA GLY A 520 30.77 -39.39 -6.96
C GLY A 520 29.38 -39.41 -7.56
N ALA A 521 28.95 -40.55 -8.11
CA ALA A 521 27.62 -40.70 -8.75
C ALA A 521 26.46 -40.33 -7.80
N ASN A 522 26.72 -40.03 -6.55
CA ASN A 522 25.77 -39.74 -5.47
C ASN A 522 25.96 -38.37 -4.85
N ASP A 523 26.67 -37.41 -5.48
CA ASP A 523 26.79 -36.06 -4.94
C ASP A 523 25.52 -35.28 -5.19
N ASN A 524 24.77 -34.99 -4.12
CA ASN A 524 23.54 -34.19 -4.11
C ASN A 524 23.71 -32.87 -3.30
N GLY A 525 24.95 -32.43 -3.13
CA GLY A 525 25.29 -31.29 -2.28
C GLY A 525 24.51 -30.00 -2.65
N ALA A 526 24.43 -29.67 -3.95
CA ALA A 526 23.67 -28.49 -4.39
C ALA A 526 22.15 -28.66 -4.20
N ALA A 527 21.62 -29.86 -4.46
CA ALA A 527 20.21 -30.13 -4.20
C ALA A 527 19.86 -30.04 -2.71
N ASN A 528 20.71 -30.56 -1.84
CA ASN A 528 20.59 -30.41 -0.37
C ASN A 528 20.69 -28.96 0.07
N ALA A 529 21.57 -28.15 -0.53
CA ALA A 529 21.69 -26.74 -0.26
C ALA A 529 20.45 -25.97 -0.67
N LEU A 530 19.85 -26.29 -1.83
CA LEU A 530 18.56 -25.75 -2.26
C LEU A 530 17.44 -26.10 -1.29
N MET A 531 17.35 -27.35 -0.85
CA MET A 531 16.33 -27.77 0.12
C MET A 531 16.49 -27.02 1.45
N LYS A 532 17.72 -26.88 1.95
CA LYS A 532 18.03 -26.16 3.19
C LYS A 532 17.69 -24.66 3.07
N MET A 533 17.92 -24.05 1.90
CA MET A 533 17.62 -22.66 1.62
C MET A 533 16.13 -22.33 1.83
N PHE A 534 15.22 -23.21 1.43
CA PHE A 534 13.79 -22.99 1.61
C PHE A 534 13.35 -22.90 3.08
N SER A 535 14.08 -23.52 4.00
CA SER A 535 13.85 -23.47 5.44
C SER A 535 14.70 -22.40 6.15
N SER A 536 15.66 -21.80 5.45
CA SER A 536 16.55 -20.78 6.00
C SER A 536 15.90 -19.39 5.90
N ASN A 537 16.29 -18.52 6.84
CA ASN A 537 15.93 -17.12 6.75
C ASN A 537 16.78 -16.44 5.68
N VAL A 538 16.11 -15.68 4.81
CA VAL A 538 16.74 -14.89 3.75
C VAL A 538 16.43 -13.40 3.99
N GLY A 539 17.31 -12.53 3.52
CA GLY A 539 17.04 -11.10 3.53
C GLY A 539 15.91 -10.75 2.54
N VAL A 540 14.90 -10.04 3.00
CA VAL A 540 13.80 -9.53 2.14
C VAL A 540 13.50 -8.09 2.56
N PRO A 541 13.59 -7.13 1.64
CA PRO A 541 14.05 -7.26 0.24
C PRO A 541 15.48 -7.81 0.14
N ALA A 542 15.77 -8.49 -0.94
CA ALA A 542 17.09 -9.07 -1.15
C ALA A 542 18.10 -7.97 -1.49
N LEU A 543 18.58 -7.28 -0.47
CA LEU A 543 19.60 -6.26 -0.60
C LEU A 543 20.94 -6.83 -0.12
N GLN A 544 21.91 -6.90 -1.01
CA GLN A 544 23.30 -7.17 -0.70
C GLN A 544 24.17 -6.33 -1.60
N THR A 545 24.76 -5.29 -1.04
CA THR A 545 25.61 -4.34 -1.76
C THR A 545 26.67 -3.77 -0.81
N ALA A 546 27.52 -2.90 -1.32
CA ALA A 546 28.51 -2.19 -0.53
C ALA A 546 28.46 -0.69 -0.79
N SER A 547 28.81 0.12 0.21
CA SER A 547 28.90 1.55 0.07
C SER A 547 30.04 1.94 -0.87
N ALA A 548 29.79 2.81 -1.85
CA ALA A 548 30.85 3.31 -2.74
C ALA A 548 31.83 4.25 -2.02
N ALA A 549 31.38 4.91 -0.93
CA ALA A 549 32.16 5.86 -0.15
C ALA A 549 32.07 5.54 1.34
N ALA A 550 32.97 6.11 2.14
CA ALA A 550 32.89 6.05 3.59
C ALA A 550 31.61 6.74 4.09
N ILE A 551 30.97 6.16 5.09
CA ILE A 551 29.75 6.67 5.72
C ILE A 551 30.16 7.32 7.05
N ALA A 552 29.83 8.60 7.24
CA ALA A 552 30.06 9.27 8.51
C ALA A 552 28.91 8.97 9.51
N ALA A 553 29.21 9.05 10.81
CA ALA A 553 28.16 9.00 11.82
C ALA A 553 27.17 10.18 11.66
N GLY A 554 25.94 10.00 12.06
CA GLY A 554 24.84 10.95 11.89
C GLY A 554 23.94 10.62 10.72
N THR A 555 23.03 11.54 10.38
CA THR A 555 22.11 11.32 9.24
C THR A 555 22.85 11.51 7.93
N GLN A 556 22.91 10.46 7.11
CA GLN A 556 23.60 10.42 5.83
C GLN A 556 22.68 9.91 4.73
N THR A 557 22.92 10.38 3.49
CA THR A 557 22.29 9.85 2.28
C THR A 557 23.31 9.04 1.51
N ILE A 558 23.02 7.76 1.32
CA ILE A 558 23.91 6.78 0.69
C ILE A 558 23.40 6.45 -0.69
N ALA A 559 24.22 6.68 -1.72
CA ALA A 559 23.91 6.25 -3.07
C ALA A 559 24.20 4.75 -3.22
N LEU A 560 23.24 4.02 -3.76
CA LEU A 560 23.39 2.60 -4.08
C LEU A 560 24.02 2.43 -5.45
N PRO A 561 24.67 1.31 -5.75
CA PRO A 561 25.14 1.01 -7.10
C PRO A 561 23.99 1.04 -8.13
N ALA A 562 24.28 1.40 -9.36
CA ALA A 562 23.29 1.41 -10.42
C ALA A 562 22.63 0.03 -10.58
N GLY A 563 21.31 0.01 -10.65
CA GLY A 563 20.52 -1.22 -10.75
C GLY A 563 20.09 -1.83 -9.40
N VAL A 564 20.52 -1.27 -8.27
CA VAL A 564 20.00 -1.62 -6.94
C VAL A 564 18.85 -0.65 -6.62
N THR A 565 17.62 -1.14 -6.62
CA THR A 565 16.40 -0.29 -6.53
C THR A 565 15.36 -0.78 -5.53
N ASN A 566 15.76 -1.58 -4.54
CA ASN A 566 14.81 -2.28 -3.67
C ASN A 566 14.83 -1.79 -2.22
N VAL A 567 15.28 -0.56 -1.95
CA VAL A 567 15.29 0.01 -0.61
C VAL A 567 14.06 0.89 -0.42
N ARG A 568 13.40 0.77 0.74
CA ARG A 568 12.17 1.52 1.07
C ARG A 568 12.30 2.26 2.38
N VAL A 569 11.49 3.30 2.52
CA VAL A 569 11.33 3.97 3.82
C VAL A 569 10.75 2.99 4.83
N GLY A 570 11.43 2.85 5.96
CA GLY A 570 11.08 1.90 7.01
C GLY A 570 11.87 0.60 6.98
N ASP A 571 12.61 0.28 5.90
CA ASP A 571 13.49 -0.88 5.86
C ASP A 571 14.57 -0.79 6.93
N VAL A 572 14.89 -1.91 7.53
CA VAL A 572 16.01 -2.04 8.46
C VAL A 572 17.18 -2.68 7.71
N LEU A 573 18.26 -1.93 7.60
CA LEU A 573 19.47 -2.36 6.92
C LEU A 573 20.58 -2.63 7.93
N THR A 574 21.31 -3.70 7.73
CA THR A 574 22.53 -4.01 8.48
C THR A 574 23.74 -3.50 7.71
N ILE A 575 24.52 -2.67 8.35
CA ILE A 575 25.76 -2.09 7.82
C ILE A 575 26.94 -2.83 8.46
N ASP A 576 27.96 -3.11 7.65
CA ASP A 576 29.14 -3.90 8.05
C ASP A 576 28.80 -5.28 8.63
N ALA A 577 27.86 -5.99 7.94
CA ALA A 577 27.45 -7.33 8.33
C ALA A 577 28.60 -8.37 8.25
N MET A 578 29.72 -8.02 7.60
CA MET A 578 30.90 -8.89 7.51
C MET A 578 31.92 -8.57 8.59
N PRO A 579 32.40 -9.57 9.36
CA PRO A 579 33.48 -9.38 10.32
C PRO A 579 34.79 -9.05 9.59
N GLY A 580 35.35 -7.88 9.79
CA GLY A 580 36.65 -7.49 9.23
C GLY A 580 36.83 -5.99 8.97
N GLY A 581 35.83 -5.21 9.02
CA GLY A 581 35.85 -3.78 8.67
C GLY A 581 36.02 -2.78 9.80
N GLY A 582 36.59 -3.13 10.93
CA GLY A 582 37.01 -2.16 11.98
C GLY A 582 35.91 -1.26 12.60
N ALA A 583 34.72 -1.19 12.02
CA ALA A 583 33.55 -0.51 12.53
C ALA A 583 32.56 -1.54 13.10
N PRO A 584 31.84 -1.20 14.19
CA PRO A 584 30.82 -2.09 14.71
C PRO A 584 29.67 -2.25 13.72
N GLN A 585 29.22 -3.48 13.54
CA GLN A 585 27.97 -3.75 12.83
C GLN A 585 26.83 -2.97 13.47
N GLU A 586 26.04 -2.28 12.66
CA GLU A 586 24.84 -1.59 13.15
C GLU A 586 23.64 -1.80 12.22
N ASN A 587 22.44 -1.70 12.83
CA ASN A 587 21.20 -1.69 12.10
C ASN A 587 20.68 -0.27 12.01
N VAL A 588 20.38 0.18 10.79
CA VAL A 588 19.85 1.50 10.52
C VAL A 588 18.46 1.39 9.90
N VAL A 589 17.58 2.33 10.24
CA VAL A 589 16.24 2.43 9.65
C VAL A 589 16.28 3.47 8.54
N VAL A 590 15.81 3.10 7.36
CA VAL A 590 15.71 3.99 6.21
C VAL A 590 14.62 5.04 6.47
N SER A 591 15.00 6.31 6.50
CA SER A 591 14.11 7.44 6.74
C SER A 591 13.60 8.09 5.47
N ALA A 592 14.35 8.02 4.37
CA ALA A 592 13.96 8.53 3.06
C ALA A 592 14.65 7.74 1.95
N VAL A 593 14.02 7.68 0.80
CA VAL A 593 14.57 7.10 -0.44
C VAL A 593 14.40 8.12 -1.57
N SER A 594 15.42 8.25 -2.42
CA SER A 594 15.37 9.10 -3.60
C SER A 594 15.96 8.36 -4.80
N TYR A 595 15.35 8.55 -5.96
CA TYR A 595 15.81 7.95 -7.22
C TYR A 595 16.14 9.02 -8.23
N ASN A 596 17.30 8.92 -8.88
CA ASN A 596 17.71 9.79 -9.96
C ASN A 596 17.49 9.09 -11.30
N PRO A 597 16.46 9.46 -12.08
CA PRO A 597 16.14 8.77 -13.33
C PRO A 597 17.19 9.00 -14.43
N ALA A 598 18.01 10.05 -14.33
CA ALA A 598 19.06 10.31 -15.31
C ALA A 598 20.27 9.40 -15.15
N THR A 599 20.53 8.91 -13.94
CA THR A 599 21.68 8.03 -13.61
C THR A 599 21.26 6.60 -13.28
N GLY A 600 19.96 6.34 -13.05
CA GLY A 600 19.47 5.04 -12.59
C GLY A 600 19.90 4.70 -11.16
N ILE A 601 20.33 5.69 -10.37
CA ILE A 601 20.85 5.50 -9.02
C ILE A 601 19.76 5.80 -8.01
N GLU A 602 19.50 4.84 -7.14
CA GLU A 602 18.72 5.00 -5.94
C GLU A 602 19.62 5.39 -4.77
N SER A 603 19.13 6.24 -3.87
CA SER A 603 19.83 6.64 -2.65
C SER A 603 18.88 6.55 -1.47
N PHE A 604 19.36 6.06 -0.35
CA PHE A 604 18.59 6.04 0.88
C PHE A 604 19.21 6.95 1.95
N THR A 605 18.39 7.49 2.81
CA THR A 605 18.82 8.29 3.96
C THR A 605 18.54 7.51 5.24
N ALA A 606 19.53 7.41 6.11
CA ALA A 606 19.41 6.80 7.43
C ALA A 606 20.32 7.52 8.43
N THR A 607 20.12 7.27 9.73
CA THR A 607 20.96 7.80 10.80
C THR A 607 21.89 6.68 11.28
N PHE A 608 23.18 6.91 11.18
CA PHE A 608 24.25 6.00 11.56
C PHE A 608 24.82 6.39 12.92
N ALA A 609 24.91 5.43 13.83
CA ALA A 609 25.53 5.65 15.15
C ALA A 609 27.06 5.70 15.05
N SER A 610 27.64 4.98 14.10
CA SER A 610 29.07 4.83 13.88
C SER A 610 29.48 5.29 12.47
N ALA A 611 30.77 5.55 12.28
CA ALA A 611 31.34 5.78 10.96
C ALA A 611 31.78 4.45 10.36
N HIS A 612 31.56 4.25 9.05
CA HIS A 612 31.93 3.06 8.32
C HIS A 612 32.86 3.39 7.15
N ALA A 613 33.80 2.50 6.86
CA ALA A 613 34.72 2.66 5.74
C ALA A 613 34.03 2.54 4.37
N ALA A 614 34.65 3.04 3.33
CA ALA A 614 34.23 2.74 1.97
C ALA A 614 34.28 1.22 1.72
N GLY A 615 33.27 0.68 1.06
CA GLY A 615 33.12 -0.78 0.91
C GLY A 615 32.34 -1.44 2.07
N ALA A 616 31.79 -0.67 3.02
CA ALA A 616 30.93 -1.21 4.07
C ALA A 616 29.78 -2.00 3.45
N SER A 617 29.58 -3.24 3.89
CA SER A 617 28.49 -4.06 3.39
C SER A 617 27.13 -3.50 3.85
N ILE A 618 26.17 -3.49 2.96
CA ILE A 618 24.80 -3.07 3.22
C ILE A 618 23.90 -4.25 2.87
N THR A 619 23.24 -4.80 3.89
CA THR A 619 22.35 -5.96 3.72
C THR A 619 21.02 -5.71 4.41
N SER A 620 19.97 -6.44 4.04
CA SER A 620 18.71 -6.39 4.76
C SER A 620 18.88 -7.02 6.15
N ALA A 621 18.46 -6.31 7.20
CA ALA A 621 18.43 -6.82 8.57
C ALA A 621 17.20 -7.69 8.86
N GLN A 622 16.13 -7.54 8.08
CA GLN A 622 14.94 -8.38 8.20
C GLN A 622 15.16 -9.69 7.48
N THR A 623 15.27 -10.77 8.25
CA THR A 623 15.43 -12.12 7.72
C THR A 623 14.22 -12.95 8.12
N GLN A 624 13.65 -13.65 7.16
CA GLN A 624 12.55 -14.59 7.35
C GLN A 624 12.57 -15.64 6.25
N THR A 625 11.85 -16.75 6.43
CA THR A 625 11.77 -17.72 5.34
C THR A 625 10.94 -17.13 4.19
N LEU A 626 11.23 -17.54 2.97
CA LEU A 626 10.47 -17.10 1.77
C LEU A 626 8.98 -17.40 1.91
N GLY A 627 8.62 -18.57 2.48
CA GLY A 627 7.22 -18.91 2.73
C GLY A 627 6.53 -17.99 3.74
N GLN A 628 7.24 -17.57 4.81
CA GLN A 628 6.72 -16.61 5.78
C GLN A 628 6.50 -15.25 5.14
N PHE A 629 7.43 -14.77 4.33
CA PHE A 629 7.29 -13.48 3.65
C PHE A 629 6.07 -13.45 2.72
N TYR A 630 5.94 -14.47 1.86
CA TYR A 630 4.77 -14.56 0.98
C TYR A 630 3.45 -14.69 1.77
N GLY A 631 3.46 -15.51 2.83
CA GLY A 631 2.32 -15.66 3.72
C GLY A 631 1.90 -14.35 4.40
N GLN A 632 2.85 -13.50 4.78
CA GLN A 632 2.57 -12.16 5.32
C GLN A 632 1.91 -11.26 4.27
N THR A 633 2.40 -11.28 3.01
CA THR A 633 1.79 -10.51 1.91
C THR A 633 0.33 -10.90 1.69
N VAL A 634 0.03 -12.20 1.63
CA VAL A 634 -1.35 -12.70 1.48
C VAL A 634 -2.21 -12.36 2.69
N SER A 635 -1.67 -12.49 3.90
CA SER A 635 -2.37 -12.12 5.13
C SER A 635 -2.70 -10.62 5.17
N GLN A 636 -1.76 -9.76 4.78
CA GLN A 636 -1.99 -8.31 4.72
C GLN A 636 -3.10 -7.96 3.70
N MET A 637 -3.10 -8.60 2.54
CA MET A 637 -4.18 -8.45 1.55
C MET A 637 -5.53 -8.88 2.14
N GLY A 638 -5.55 -9.97 2.91
CA GLY A 638 -6.75 -10.43 3.61
C GLY A 638 -7.24 -9.42 4.66
N VAL A 639 -6.35 -8.87 5.46
CA VAL A 639 -6.67 -7.83 6.47
C VAL A 639 -7.18 -6.55 5.81
N ASP A 640 -6.52 -6.10 4.74
CA ASP A 640 -6.94 -4.91 4.01
C ASP A 640 -8.33 -5.10 3.39
N THR A 641 -8.59 -6.27 2.81
CA THR A 641 -9.92 -6.63 2.26
C THR A 641 -10.99 -6.62 3.36
N GLN A 642 -10.71 -7.23 4.51
CA GLN A 642 -11.65 -7.23 5.65
C GLN A 642 -11.89 -5.82 6.20
N THR A 643 -10.86 -4.99 6.26
CA THR A 643 -10.97 -3.58 6.67
C THR A 643 -11.88 -2.81 5.72
N ALA A 644 -11.71 -3.01 4.41
CA ALA A 644 -12.56 -2.37 3.40
C ALA A 644 -14.02 -2.85 3.50
N ILE A 645 -14.27 -4.15 3.71
CA ILE A 645 -15.61 -4.72 3.94
C ILE A 645 -16.25 -4.11 5.18
N ALA A 646 -15.57 -4.12 6.31
CA ALA A 646 -16.06 -3.58 7.57
C ALA A 646 -16.33 -2.08 7.47
N GLY A 647 -15.42 -1.33 6.81
CA GLY A 647 -15.57 0.08 6.52
C GLY A 647 -16.80 0.37 5.66
N SER A 648 -16.97 -0.37 4.56
CA SER A 648 -18.13 -0.25 3.66
C SER A 648 -19.45 -0.50 4.41
N GLN A 649 -19.54 -1.57 5.19
CA GLN A 649 -20.74 -1.90 5.99
C GLN A 649 -21.04 -0.85 7.04
N SER A 650 -20.02 -0.40 7.78
CA SER A 650 -20.16 0.62 8.82
C SER A 650 -20.66 1.95 8.23
N GLN A 651 -20.04 2.39 7.12
CA GLN A 651 -20.42 3.65 6.47
C GLN A 651 -21.78 3.56 5.77
N THR A 652 -22.15 2.40 5.23
CA THR A 652 -23.51 2.16 4.69
C THR A 652 -24.57 2.30 5.78
N THR A 653 -24.30 1.73 6.95
CA THR A 653 -25.22 1.86 8.10
C THR A 653 -25.31 3.30 8.59
N LEU A 654 -24.16 3.98 8.70
CA LEU A 654 -24.09 5.37 9.13
C LEU A 654 -24.82 6.30 8.14
N SER A 655 -24.52 6.22 6.85
CA SER A 655 -25.14 7.06 5.82
C SER A 655 -26.66 6.82 5.76
N GLY A 656 -27.11 5.57 5.85
CA GLY A 656 -28.52 5.24 5.90
C GLY A 656 -29.25 5.74 7.16
N ASN A 657 -28.57 5.77 8.32
CA ASN A 657 -29.15 6.35 9.53
C ASN A 657 -29.23 7.88 9.45
N ILE A 658 -28.20 8.54 8.94
CA ILE A 658 -28.20 9.98 8.73
C ILE A 658 -29.29 10.37 7.72
N ASP A 659 -29.41 9.62 6.62
CA ASP A 659 -30.43 9.86 5.60
C ASP A 659 -31.86 9.73 6.15
N LYS A 660 -32.12 8.76 7.01
CA LYS A 660 -33.41 8.63 7.71
C LYS A 660 -33.70 9.83 8.60
N VAL A 661 -32.71 10.36 9.32
CA VAL A 661 -32.87 11.56 10.15
C VAL A 661 -33.13 12.76 9.26
N ARG A 662 -32.37 12.91 8.17
CA ARG A 662 -32.54 13.97 7.18
C ARG A 662 -33.94 13.94 6.57
N GLN A 663 -34.41 12.77 6.12
CA GLN A 663 -35.77 12.60 5.61
C GLN A 663 -36.87 12.89 6.67
N GLY A 664 -36.55 12.63 7.95
CA GLY A 664 -37.45 13.00 9.04
C GLY A 664 -37.57 14.50 9.29
N ILE A 665 -36.57 15.29 8.92
CA ILE A 665 -36.52 16.76 9.05
C ILE A 665 -37.02 17.43 7.77
N ASP A 666 -36.40 17.11 6.65
CA ASP A 666 -36.54 17.76 5.36
C ASP A 666 -37.66 17.13 4.51
N GLY A 667 -38.00 15.89 4.82
CA GLY A 667 -38.94 15.10 4.01
C GLY A 667 -40.39 15.54 4.13
N ILE A 668 -41.13 15.26 3.08
CA ILE A 668 -42.56 15.60 2.98
C ILE A 668 -43.37 14.48 3.66
N ASN A 669 -44.09 14.80 4.71
CA ASN A 669 -45.01 13.87 5.39
C ASN A 669 -46.43 14.08 4.84
N ILE A 670 -46.96 13.08 4.13
CA ILE A 670 -48.28 13.18 3.46
C ILE A 670 -49.43 13.42 4.45
N ASP A 671 -49.31 12.88 5.70
CA ASP A 671 -50.37 13.06 6.72
C ASP A 671 -50.41 14.51 7.22
N GLU A 672 -49.22 15.12 7.45
CA GLU A 672 -49.12 16.52 7.85
C GLU A 672 -49.55 17.44 6.73
N GLU A 673 -49.13 17.18 5.48
CA GLU A 673 -49.51 18.00 4.34
C GLU A 673 -51.03 17.90 4.06
N THR A 674 -51.61 16.72 4.22
CA THR A 674 -53.07 16.54 4.09
C THR A 674 -53.82 17.35 5.15
N GLN A 675 -53.35 17.36 6.40
CA GLN A 675 -53.92 18.18 7.46
C GLN A 675 -53.79 19.69 7.16
N ASN A 676 -52.62 20.11 6.67
CA ASN A 676 -52.36 21.47 6.28
C ASN A 676 -53.28 21.88 5.10
N LEU A 677 -53.44 21.02 4.10
CA LEU A 677 -54.31 21.23 2.96
C LEU A 677 -55.75 21.47 3.42
N ILE A 678 -56.28 20.58 4.28
CA ILE A 678 -57.64 20.74 4.83
C ILE A 678 -57.77 22.04 5.63
N LYS A 679 -56.78 22.38 6.44
CA LYS A 679 -56.75 23.62 7.22
C LYS A 679 -56.78 24.86 6.32
N PHE A 680 -55.94 24.93 5.30
CA PHE A 680 -55.86 26.05 4.38
C PHE A 680 -57.08 26.11 3.48
N GLN A 681 -57.64 25.00 3.00
CA GLN A 681 -58.88 24.95 2.26
C GLN A 681 -60.06 25.46 3.08
N ASN A 682 -60.18 25.06 4.35
CA ASN A 682 -61.22 25.56 5.24
C ASN A 682 -61.07 27.07 5.49
N ALA A 683 -59.84 27.55 5.69
CA ALA A 683 -59.57 29.00 5.85
C ALA A 683 -59.94 29.81 4.59
N TYR A 684 -59.55 29.26 3.43
CA TYR A 684 -59.92 29.86 2.11
C TYR A 684 -61.45 29.96 1.96
N GLN A 685 -62.18 28.84 2.21
CA GLN A 685 -63.63 28.79 2.11
C GLN A 685 -64.31 29.73 3.11
N ALA A 686 -63.82 29.84 4.34
CA ALA A 686 -64.36 30.76 5.35
C ALA A 686 -64.16 32.23 4.92
N THR A 687 -62.94 32.55 4.41
CA THR A 687 -62.60 33.88 3.92
C THR A 687 -63.47 34.23 2.70
N ALA A 688 -63.66 33.32 1.75
CA ALA A 688 -64.52 33.52 0.56
C ALA A 688 -65.94 33.71 0.94
N ARG A 689 -66.50 32.97 1.93
CA ARG A 689 -67.88 33.18 2.45
C ARG A 689 -68.03 34.56 3.10
N THR A 690 -67.03 34.95 3.91
CA THR A 690 -67.05 36.29 4.54
C THR A 690 -66.99 37.42 3.50
N MET A 691 -66.21 37.24 2.44
CA MET A 691 -66.11 38.16 1.31
C MET A 691 -67.46 38.32 0.58
N ASN A 692 -68.14 37.18 0.30
CA ASN A 692 -69.47 37.18 -0.29
C ASN A 692 -70.51 37.90 0.58
N VAL A 693 -70.47 37.68 1.91
CA VAL A 693 -71.38 38.40 2.85
C VAL A 693 -71.07 39.88 2.85
N LEU A 694 -69.80 40.27 2.84
CA LEU A 694 -69.44 41.71 2.79
C LEU A 694 -69.83 42.34 1.47
N ASP A 695 -69.72 41.66 0.34
CA ASP A 695 -70.10 42.08 -0.97
C ASP A 695 -71.64 42.27 -1.04
N GLN A 696 -72.42 41.34 -0.51
CA GLN A 696 -73.86 41.43 -0.36
C GLN A 696 -74.29 42.65 0.52
N MET A 697 -73.54 42.84 1.64
CA MET A 697 -73.75 44.01 2.50
C MET A 697 -73.50 45.33 1.74
N LEU A 698 -72.40 45.37 0.97
CA LEU A 698 -72.07 46.51 0.12
C LEU A 698 -73.14 46.76 -0.96
N GLY A 699 -73.56 45.68 -1.64
CA GLY A 699 -74.69 45.80 -2.62
C GLY A 699 -75.95 46.32 -2.00
N THR A 700 -76.28 45.89 -0.78
CA THR A 700 -77.48 46.43 -0.05
C THR A 700 -77.31 47.90 0.30
N VAL A 701 -76.12 48.29 0.76
CA VAL A 701 -75.81 49.70 1.08
C VAL A 701 -75.86 50.58 -0.19
N ILE A 702 -75.27 50.12 -1.29
CA ILE A 702 -75.27 50.86 -2.56
C ILE A 702 -76.70 51.00 -3.11
N ASN A 703 -77.50 49.93 -3.10
CA ASN A 703 -78.86 49.95 -3.54
C ASN A 703 -79.78 50.84 -2.65
N SER A 704 -79.52 50.80 -1.33
CA SER A 704 -80.24 51.65 -0.38
C SER A 704 -79.90 53.14 -0.51
N LEU A 705 -78.65 53.46 -0.87
CA LEU A 705 -78.23 54.85 -1.17
C LEU A 705 -78.64 55.31 -2.57
N GLY A 706 -78.68 54.39 -3.55
CA GLY A 706 -79.15 54.69 -4.92
C GLY A 706 -80.68 54.83 -5.08
N ALA A 707 -81.48 54.28 -4.15
CA ALA A 707 -82.94 54.38 -4.16
C ALA A 707 -83.49 55.67 -3.47
N GLY A 708 -82.60 56.58 -3.10
CA GLY A 708 -82.94 57.83 -2.43
C GLY A 708 -83.00 59.08 -3.31
N HIS A 709 -83.21 58.88 -4.63
CA HIS A 709 -83.52 59.99 -5.54
C HIS A 709 -84.83 59.74 -6.29
#